data_01bcdee86aa0d7cfeb65fbdfe6cc315e
#
_entry.id   01bcdee86aa0d7cfeb65fbdfe6cc315e
#
_cell.length_a   1.000
_cell.length_b   1.000
_cell.length_c   1.000
_cell.angle_alpha   90.00
_cell.angle_beta   90.00
_cell.angle_gamma   90.00
#
_symmetry.space_group_name_H-M   'P 1'
#
loop_
_entity.id
_entity.type
_entity.pdbx_description
1 polymer ?
#
loop_
_entity_poly.entity_id
_entity_poly.type
_entity_poly.pdbx_seq_one_letter_code
_entity_poly.pdbx_strand_id
1 'polypeptide(L)'
;MCDEVSAFIARVVSRFPGLSISVSLFTCLLLSAGLHNVHFEQDIRKSFSPNDSISGYEARKYLEFYNLTAFPRRAFVIFLAKDDGDILRLDHLDEVIRFDNLITTALADRTPTEQRSCDPLCDLNRPFHLITKELRSNNSGTDNKLGYPESSFHGTTVFIGMHFFGASVVPGTDRLRAKSIILWYFSRVDTPERKQTYKDTTLNLFRVSTEGSFSNLIDFHIFGDEIANSEMVRGALEATFLMSIGFIFLLVFVIAVIWRQTTLRVTPFLVAITLITPFLATVAAFGLLSWMKYPIYSMQCVTPFLVLGIGVDDSFILIHRWKHRSDIPDHSLRLTKVIVDVGPSITITSLTNIIAFGIGFFTPTPQMSLFCLSTSVALFIDYIVTYTVLAPVVYLCSDVGGYQLALSTKPSKSDFLGKYSRLLCSLHGRLLCGVFLITIYSLSAVGVYSMKSTFEPAKAFPSDSPLVRSLKHIRPVFDTCFPVQIYVNHPPKISDEEQYNSFYELISELEHVEGAYGKGQTLLFLKDYEKFDREVTGMTRSLLFAPDVEYKPSLHNLQFWLDRIGNPPTVKYVKGNESDEGHLTSFSFIVLGKGMAEWANRAHYVHGIRQVLNEHRQWNATLFDGDSAVLSLILTVGHDLIGSIAATVACMAGICLLFVNSRLGVLIITYTIASICFCLVGLLSWWGADLDPVTQVDVLLATGFRLLMISNTIILFYLLYSMRILSVVYPLTWNRSIQAGLSTFLCMLPLIFVPTYAIVAFAKTIFIIVSIGLVHGLFVLPVLLSLSVHSSTPSPLPVKVEHVIENESDQ
;
A
#
# COMPACT_ATOMS: atom_id res chain seq x y z
N MET A 1 -36.67 15.65 -10.76
CA MET A 1 -36.44 14.66 -9.69
C MET A 1 -35.43 15.14 -8.65
N CYS A 2 -34.21 15.54 -9.02
CA CYS A 2 -33.24 16.06 -8.04
C CYS A 2 -33.73 17.33 -7.30
N ASP A 3 -34.33 18.28 -8.00
CA ASP A 3 -34.88 19.50 -7.42
C ASP A 3 -36.03 19.23 -6.44
N GLU A 4 -36.87 18.24 -6.73
CA GLU A 4 -37.97 17.86 -5.85
C GLU A 4 -37.48 17.20 -4.56
N VAL A 5 -36.44 16.32 -4.65
CA VAL A 5 -35.81 15.71 -3.49
C VAL A 5 -35.09 16.76 -2.64
N SER A 6 -34.36 17.66 -3.27
CA SER A 6 -33.66 18.76 -2.59
C SER A 6 -34.67 19.69 -1.89
N ALA A 7 -35.79 20.01 -2.55
CA ALA A 7 -36.86 20.82 -1.97
C ALA A 7 -37.62 20.08 -0.84
N PHE A 8 -37.75 18.76 -0.91
CA PHE A 8 -38.30 17.96 0.18
C PHE A 8 -37.40 17.98 1.42
N ILE A 9 -36.09 17.69 1.23
CA ILE A 9 -35.10 17.75 2.30
C ILE A 9 -35.09 19.14 2.96
N ALA A 10 -35.07 20.20 2.18
CA ALA A 10 -35.08 21.56 2.68
C ALA A 10 -36.33 21.87 3.50
N ARG A 11 -37.51 21.41 3.08
CA ARG A 11 -38.78 21.59 3.85
C ARG A 11 -38.75 20.85 5.18
N VAL A 12 -38.24 19.62 5.20
CA VAL A 12 -38.12 18.83 6.45
C VAL A 12 -37.15 19.51 7.41
N VAL A 13 -35.98 19.91 6.93
CA VAL A 13 -34.91 20.55 7.71
C VAL A 13 -35.38 21.92 8.25
N SER A 14 -36.05 22.73 7.46
CA SER A 14 -36.53 24.05 7.89
C SER A 14 -37.69 23.96 8.88
N ARG A 15 -38.54 22.94 8.78
CA ARG A 15 -39.67 22.75 9.70
C ARG A 15 -39.27 22.23 11.07
N PHE A 16 -38.23 21.36 11.13
CA PHE A 16 -37.77 20.72 12.36
C PHE A 16 -36.24 20.74 12.49
N PRO A 17 -35.59 21.93 12.57
CA PRO A 17 -34.14 22.01 12.52
C PRO A 17 -33.46 21.33 13.73
N GLY A 18 -34.01 21.53 14.96
CA GLY A 18 -33.48 20.92 16.16
C GLY A 18 -33.61 19.39 16.16
N LEU A 19 -34.71 18.84 15.64
CA LEU A 19 -34.91 17.41 15.51
C LEU A 19 -33.90 16.79 14.50
N SER A 20 -33.70 17.44 13.36
CA SER A 20 -32.74 17.01 12.33
C SER A 20 -31.33 16.90 12.91
N ILE A 21 -30.87 17.95 13.62
CA ILE A 21 -29.56 17.95 14.27
C ILE A 21 -29.48 16.84 15.32
N SER A 22 -30.48 16.73 16.22
CA SER A 22 -30.46 15.77 17.31
C SER A 22 -30.45 14.32 16.82
N VAL A 23 -31.26 13.98 15.82
CA VAL A 23 -31.31 12.63 15.22
C VAL A 23 -29.99 12.30 14.54
N SER A 24 -29.41 13.22 13.77
CA SER A 24 -28.13 12.99 13.11
C SER A 24 -26.98 12.81 14.09
N LEU A 25 -26.91 13.67 15.11
CA LEU A 25 -25.90 13.54 16.15
C LEU A 25 -26.05 12.23 16.93
N PHE A 26 -27.27 11.85 17.26
CA PHE A 26 -27.54 10.58 17.94
C PHE A 26 -27.15 9.39 17.07
N THR A 27 -27.46 9.41 15.77
CA THR A 27 -27.05 8.36 14.83
C THR A 27 -25.53 8.27 14.73
N CYS A 28 -24.83 9.38 14.59
CA CYS A 28 -23.37 9.41 14.54
C CYS A 28 -22.76 8.88 15.86
N LEU A 29 -23.32 9.25 17.02
CA LEU A 29 -22.87 8.74 18.32
C LEU A 29 -23.10 7.24 18.44
N LEU A 30 -24.26 6.74 18.00
CA LEU A 30 -24.55 5.30 17.98
C LEU A 30 -23.55 4.54 17.10
N LEU A 31 -23.28 5.03 15.89
CA LEU A 31 -22.27 4.44 15.03
C LEU A 31 -20.86 4.49 15.66
N SER A 32 -20.52 5.61 16.29
CA SER A 32 -19.22 5.78 16.97
C SER A 32 -19.02 4.82 18.14
N ALA A 33 -20.09 4.32 18.77
CA ALA A 33 -19.98 3.33 19.83
C ALA A 33 -19.28 2.03 19.38
N GLY A 34 -19.28 1.75 18.08
CA GLY A 34 -18.51 0.65 17.47
C GLY A 34 -17.01 0.74 17.69
N LEU A 35 -16.46 1.91 17.98
CA LEU A 35 -15.05 2.09 18.31
C LEU A 35 -14.61 1.29 19.56
N HIS A 36 -15.53 0.86 20.40
CA HIS A 36 -15.21 -0.05 21.51
C HIS A 36 -14.63 -1.40 21.03
N ASN A 37 -14.99 -1.82 19.83
CA ASN A 37 -14.56 -3.07 19.23
C ASN A 37 -13.40 -2.89 18.21
N VAL A 38 -12.68 -1.78 18.27
CA VAL A 38 -11.58 -1.50 17.35
C VAL A 38 -10.48 -2.54 17.48
N HIS A 39 -10.12 -3.11 16.35
CA HIS A 39 -8.96 -3.98 16.21
C HIS A 39 -7.92 -3.33 15.29
N PHE A 40 -6.74 -3.01 15.85
CA PHE A 40 -5.62 -2.50 15.06
C PHE A 40 -4.79 -3.67 14.52
N GLU A 41 -4.73 -3.82 13.21
CA GLU A 41 -3.84 -4.79 12.57
C GLU A 41 -2.48 -4.12 12.33
N GLN A 42 -1.45 -4.66 12.99
CA GLN A 42 -0.08 -4.14 12.92
C GLN A 42 0.83 -5.03 12.06
N ASP A 43 0.34 -6.20 11.63
CA ASP A 43 1.14 -7.14 10.86
C ASP A 43 1.29 -6.67 9.41
N ILE A 44 2.53 -6.30 9.04
CA ILE A 44 2.86 -5.83 7.69
C ILE A 44 2.50 -6.87 6.61
N ARG A 45 2.64 -8.17 6.90
CA ARG A 45 2.30 -9.23 5.94
C ARG A 45 0.83 -9.23 5.60
N LYS A 46 -0.05 -9.11 6.61
CA LYS A 46 -1.49 -9.03 6.41
C LYS A 46 -1.91 -7.73 5.74
N SER A 47 -1.12 -6.67 5.90
CA SER A 47 -1.38 -5.38 5.25
C SER A 47 -1.31 -5.44 3.73
N PHE A 48 -0.45 -6.31 3.19
CA PHE A 48 -0.19 -6.43 1.75
C PHE A 48 -0.62 -7.77 1.12
N SER A 49 -1.06 -8.75 1.90
CA SER A 49 -1.44 -10.09 1.43
C SER A 49 -2.95 -10.29 1.44
N PRO A 50 -3.61 -10.39 0.26
CA PRO A 50 -5.01 -10.80 0.18
C PRO A 50 -5.15 -12.28 0.58
N ASN A 51 -6.15 -12.61 1.41
CA ASN A 51 -6.38 -13.97 1.88
C ASN A 51 -6.70 -14.98 0.76
N ASP A 52 -7.31 -14.52 -0.33
CA ASP A 52 -7.76 -15.37 -1.44
C ASP A 52 -6.78 -15.38 -2.63
N SER A 53 -5.55 -14.91 -2.44
CA SER A 53 -4.50 -14.91 -3.45
C SER A 53 -3.82 -16.29 -3.57
N ILE A 54 -3.09 -16.50 -4.69
CA ILE A 54 -2.22 -17.69 -4.88
C ILE A 54 -1.21 -17.77 -3.72
N SER A 55 -0.61 -16.66 -3.34
CA SER A 55 0.30 -16.58 -2.20
C SER A 55 -0.37 -16.93 -0.87
N GLY A 56 -1.66 -16.61 -0.69
CA GLY A 56 -2.44 -17.03 0.47
C GLY A 56 -2.69 -18.55 0.50
N TYR A 57 -2.88 -19.17 -0.67
CA TYR A 57 -2.96 -20.63 -0.78
C TYR A 57 -1.61 -21.29 -0.45
N GLU A 58 -0.52 -20.81 -1.02
CA GLU A 58 0.86 -21.26 -0.75
C GLU A 58 1.19 -21.15 0.74
N ALA A 59 0.81 -20.04 1.34
CA ALA A 59 0.97 -19.78 2.77
C ALA A 59 0.22 -20.81 3.64
N ARG A 60 -1.02 -21.16 3.29
CA ARG A 60 -1.77 -22.22 4.00
C ARG A 60 -1.09 -23.58 3.88
N LYS A 61 -0.57 -23.93 2.70
CA LYS A 61 0.17 -25.18 2.49
C LYS A 61 1.45 -25.27 3.31
N TYR A 62 2.15 -24.15 3.48
CA TYR A 62 3.29 -24.04 4.39
C TYR A 62 2.89 -24.35 5.85
N LEU A 63 1.80 -23.72 6.33
CA LEU A 63 1.30 -23.96 7.69
C LEU A 63 0.84 -25.41 7.90
N GLU A 64 0.16 -26.00 6.92
CA GLU A 64 -0.26 -27.41 6.93
C GLU A 64 0.96 -28.35 6.97
N PHE A 65 1.98 -28.07 6.16
CA PHE A 65 3.19 -28.90 6.10
C PHE A 65 3.90 -28.98 7.45
N TYR A 66 4.04 -27.83 8.15
CA TYR A 66 4.72 -27.80 9.45
C TYR A 66 3.77 -27.95 10.66
N ASN A 67 2.48 -28.18 10.43
CA ASN A 67 1.45 -28.23 11.47
C ASN A 67 1.46 -27.00 12.39
N LEU A 68 1.51 -25.81 11.78
CA LEU A 68 1.52 -24.54 12.48
C LEU A 68 0.14 -23.88 12.47
N THR A 69 -0.25 -23.28 13.58
CA THR A 69 -1.52 -22.54 13.72
C THR A 69 -1.41 -21.09 13.25
N ALA A 70 -0.20 -20.53 13.25
CA ALA A 70 0.09 -19.18 12.82
C ALA A 70 1.49 -19.10 12.19
N PHE A 71 1.72 -18.07 11.38
CA PHE A 71 3.05 -17.82 10.81
C PHE A 71 4.07 -17.56 11.91
N PRO A 72 5.19 -18.30 11.93
CA PRO A 72 6.29 -17.99 12.82
C PRO A 72 6.86 -16.60 12.49
N ARG A 73 7.23 -15.86 13.52
CA ARG A 73 7.94 -14.60 13.37
C ARG A 73 9.39 -14.86 13.01
N ARG A 74 9.88 -14.12 12.04
CA ARG A 74 11.26 -14.22 11.56
C ARG A 74 12.09 -13.01 11.96
N ALA A 75 13.33 -13.27 12.33
CA ALA A 75 14.37 -12.27 12.38
C ALA A 75 15.63 -12.81 11.74
N PHE A 76 16.37 -11.98 11.06
CA PHE A 76 17.70 -12.31 10.57
C PHE A 76 18.67 -11.19 10.90
N VAL A 77 19.87 -11.61 11.22
CA VAL A 77 20.94 -10.73 11.71
C VAL A 77 22.14 -10.89 10.82
N ILE A 78 22.60 -9.79 10.25
CA ILE A 78 23.83 -9.73 9.48
C ILE A 78 24.94 -9.17 10.38
N PHE A 79 26.06 -9.84 10.40
CA PHE A 79 27.27 -9.46 11.14
C PHE A 79 28.34 -9.00 10.17
N LEU A 80 29.01 -7.92 10.52
CA LEU A 80 30.09 -7.31 9.78
C LEU A 80 31.29 -7.05 10.74
N ALA A 81 32.49 -7.19 10.24
CA ALA A 81 33.68 -6.76 11.02
C ALA A 81 33.76 -5.24 10.97
N LYS A 82 34.00 -4.58 12.11
CA LYS A 82 34.12 -3.11 12.20
C LYS A 82 35.30 -2.54 11.42
N ASP A 83 36.28 -3.36 11.11
CA ASP A 83 37.47 -3.01 10.33
C ASP A 83 37.35 -3.37 8.84
N ASP A 84 36.13 -3.69 8.36
CA ASP A 84 35.82 -4.17 7.00
C ASP A 84 36.69 -5.39 6.56
N GLY A 85 37.30 -6.09 7.49
CA GLY A 85 38.13 -7.25 7.26
C GLY A 85 37.34 -8.57 7.21
N ASP A 86 38.09 -9.68 7.38
CA ASP A 86 37.54 -11.03 7.43
C ASP A 86 36.80 -11.26 8.76
N ILE A 87 35.52 -11.59 8.70
CA ILE A 87 34.68 -11.89 9.88
C ILE A 87 34.96 -13.31 10.45
N LEU A 88 35.61 -14.20 9.68
CA LEU A 88 35.87 -15.56 10.12
C LEU A 88 37.10 -15.65 11.05
N ARG A 89 37.70 -14.54 11.47
CA ARG A 89 38.70 -14.50 12.53
C ARG A 89 38.13 -15.02 13.85
N LEU A 90 38.89 -15.81 14.60
CA LEU A 90 38.39 -16.50 15.79
C LEU A 90 37.76 -15.55 16.81
N ASP A 91 38.41 -14.40 17.09
CA ASP A 91 37.88 -13.41 18.03
C ASP A 91 36.53 -12.82 17.59
N HIS A 92 36.33 -12.63 16.28
CA HIS A 92 35.09 -12.13 15.72
C HIS A 92 33.99 -13.21 15.75
N LEU A 93 34.34 -14.46 15.44
CA LEU A 93 33.44 -15.61 15.55
C LEU A 93 32.96 -15.83 16.98
N ASP A 94 33.84 -15.60 17.98
CA ASP A 94 33.46 -15.69 19.40
C ASP A 94 32.37 -14.69 19.77
N GLU A 95 32.48 -13.47 19.24
CA GLU A 95 31.44 -12.46 19.44
C GLU A 95 30.11 -12.82 18.73
N VAL A 96 30.18 -13.40 17.52
CA VAL A 96 28.96 -13.89 16.82
C VAL A 96 28.30 -15.03 17.61
N ILE A 97 29.07 -15.98 18.13
CA ILE A 97 28.55 -17.05 18.97
C ILE A 97 27.95 -16.52 20.27
N ARG A 98 28.63 -15.52 20.90
CA ARG A 98 28.07 -14.85 22.09
C ARG A 98 26.69 -14.27 21.79
N PHE A 99 26.51 -13.63 20.62
CA PHE A 99 25.22 -13.12 20.21
C PHE A 99 24.20 -14.22 19.99
N ASP A 100 24.58 -15.29 19.28
CA ASP A 100 23.69 -16.44 19.00
C ASP A 100 23.19 -17.10 20.30
N ASN A 101 24.08 -17.31 21.27
CA ASN A 101 23.74 -17.81 22.59
C ASN A 101 22.80 -16.86 23.35
N LEU A 102 23.02 -15.55 23.22
CA LEU A 102 22.19 -14.56 23.88
C LEU A 102 20.75 -14.59 23.33
N ILE A 103 20.57 -14.56 22.00
CA ILE A 103 19.23 -14.55 21.40
C ILE A 103 18.51 -15.88 21.58
N THR A 104 19.20 -17.00 21.42
CA THR A 104 18.61 -18.34 21.61
C THR A 104 18.17 -18.54 23.06
N THR A 105 18.95 -18.08 24.03
CA THR A 105 18.58 -18.14 25.46
C THR A 105 17.42 -17.19 25.77
N ALA A 106 17.40 -16.00 25.21
CA ALA A 106 16.32 -15.04 25.41
C ALA A 106 14.98 -15.48 24.80
N LEU A 107 15.03 -16.22 23.69
CA LEU A 107 13.84 -16.77 23.01
C LEU A 107 13.44 -18.16 23.53
N ALA A 108 14.24 -18.78 24.41
CA ALA A 108 13.91 -20.07 25.01
C ALA A 108 12.67 -19.96 25.90
N ASP A 109 11.84 -21.01 25.86
CA ASP A 109 10.63 -21.08 26.72
C ASP A 109 11.05 -21.16 28.19
N ARG A 110 10.40 -20.35 29.04
CA ARG A 110 10.62 -20.37 30.49
C ARG A 110 10.09 -21.62 31.17
N THR A 111 9.08 -22.24 30.56
CA THR A 111 8.52 -23.51 31.01
C THR A 111 8.84 -24.60 29.99
N PRO A 112 9.29 -25.80 30.41
CA PRO A 112 9.52 -26.89 29.50
C PRO A 112 8.18 -27.34 28.89
N THR A 113 7.98 -26.99 27.62
CA THR A 113 6.86 -27.43 26.79
C THR A 113 7.32 -28.56 25.88
N GLU A 114 6.44 -29.41 25.41
CA GLU A 114 6.78 -30.48 24.45
C GLU A 114 7.35 -29.93 23.14
N GLN A 115 7.01 -28.69 22.78
CA GLN A 115 7.47 -28.02 21.55
C GLN A 115 8.21 -26.73 21.90
N ARG A 116 9.47 -26.62 21.44
CA ARG A 116 10.31 -25.43 21.59
C ARG A 116 9.75 -24.25 20.80
N SER A 117 10.08 -23.03 21.22
CA SER A 117 9.66 -21.80 20.51
C SER A 117 10.17 -21.72 19.07
N CYS A 118 11.30 -22.33 18.77
CA CYS A 118 11.89 -22.35 17.42
C CYS A 118 11.40 -23.50 16.54
N ASP A 119 10.65 -24.50 17.07
CA ASP A 119 10.20 -25.65 16.28
C ASP A 119 9.26 -25.23 15.13
N PRO A 120 9.40 -25.80 13.93
CA PRO A 120 10.30 -26.87 13.50
C PRO A 120 11.66 -26.37 12.93
N LEU A 121 11.98 -25.10 13.05
CA LEU A 121 13.07 -24.44 12.34
C LEU A 121 14.29 -24.12 13.26
N CYS A 122 14.48 -24.91 14.33
CA CYS A 122 15.55 -24.68 15.29
C CYS A 122 16.98 -24.86 14.72
N ASP A 123 17.12 -25.72 13.73
CA ASP A 123 18.44 -26.12 13.20
C ASP A 123 18.88 -25.30 11.96
N LEU A 124 18.21 -24.17 11.67
CA LEU A 124 18.55 -23.35 10.49
C LEU A 124 20.00 -22.87 10.49
N ASN A 125 20.56 -22.53 11.66
CA ASN A 125 21.93 -22.05 11.80
C ASN A 125 22.96 -23.19 11.95
N ARG A 126 22.57 -24.45 11.81
CA ARG A 126 23.47 -25.60 11.91
C ARG A 126 24.69 -25.51 10.98
N PRO A 127 24.58 -25.08 9.70
CA PRO A 127 25.74 -24.91 8.82
C PRO A 127 26.76 -23.93 9.40
N PHE A 128 26.33 -22.83 9.99
CA PHE A 128 27.22 -21.88 10.66
C PHE A 128 27.98 -22.55 11.83
N HIS A 129 27.26 -23.31 12.67
CA HIS A 129 27.88 -23.98 13.81
C HIS A 129 28.89 -25.06 13.37
N LEU A 130 28.62 -25.80 12.28
CA LEU A 130 29.56 -26.77 11.73
C LEU A 130 30.86 -26.13 11.24
N ILE A 131 30.76 -25.08 10.44
CA ILE A 131 31.93 -24.32 9.95
C ILE A 131 32.71 -23.74 11.12
N THR A 132 32.07 -23.14 12.10
CA THR A 132 32.69 -22.50 13.23
C THR A 132 33.45 -23.52 14.10
N LYS A 133 32.88 -24.72 14.29
CA LYS A 133 33.52 -25.85 14.98
C LYS A 133 34.78 -26.28 14.24
N GLU A 134 34.71 -26.39 12.91
CA GLU A 134 35.87 -26.82 12.09
C GLU A 134 36.97 -25.76 12.11
N LEU A 135 36.65 -24.48 11.95
CA LEU A 135 37.63 -23.39 12.01
C LEU A 135 38.39 -23.32 13.36
N ARG A 136 37.76 -23.79 14.45
CA ARG A 136 38.35 -23.87 15.78
C ARG A 136 39.20 -25.12 16.02
N SER A 137 38.85 -26.22 15.34
CA SER A 137 39.45 -27.53 15.66
C SER A 137 40.91 -27.69 15.23
N ASN A 138 41.45 -26.82 14.39
CA ASN A 138 42.83 -26.80 13.93
C ASN A 138 43.41 -28.19 13.49
N ASN A 139 42.51 -29.17 13.23
CA ASN A 139 42.87 -30.53 12.91
C ASN A 139 43.11 -30.67 11.40
N SER A 140 44.33 -30.62 11.00
CA SER A 140 44.83 -30.85 9.63
C SER A 140 44.64 -32.28 9.09
N GLY A 141 43.83 -33.11 9.69
CA GLY A 141 43.73 -34.56 9.39
C GLY A 141 42.33 -35.10 9.14
N THR A 142 41.32 -34.28 9.04
CA THR A 142 39.97 -34.75 8.76
C THR A 142 39.68 -34.65 7.27
N ASP A 143 38.86 -35.60 6.72
CA ASP A 143 38.36 -35.62 5.34
C ASP A 143 37.43 -34.43 5.00
N ASN A 144 37.44 -33.37 5.81
CA ASN A 144 36.62 -32.17 5.67
C ASN A 144 37.26 -31.19 4.69
N LYS A 145 36.56 -30.85 3.63
CA LYS A 145 36.95 -29.83 2.65
C LYS A 145 36.06 -28.60 2.78
N LEU A 146 36.69 -27.48 3.21
CA LEU A 146 36.03 -26.19 3.21
C LEU A 146 35.98 -25.62 1.79
N GLY A 147 34.81 -25.47 1.26
CA GLY A 147 34.53 -24.89 -0.04
C GLY A 147 33.44 -23.82 0.03
N TYR A 148 33.19 -23.13 -1.06
CA TYR A 148 32.10 -22.17 -1.20
C TYR A 148 31.46 -22.31 -2.58
N PRO A 149 30.14 -22.38 -2.73
CA PRO A 149 29.09 -22.25 -1.71
C PRO A 149 28.78 -23.51 -0.89
N GLU A 150 29.46 -24.60 -1.15
CA GLU A 150 29.27 -25.88 -0.49
C GLU A 150 30.54 -26.33 0.21
N SER A 151 30.42 -26.92 1.38
CA SER A 151 31.50 -27.53 2.14
C SER A 151 31.21 -29.01 2.44
N SER A 152 32.21 -29.87 2.43
CA SER A 152 32.04 -31.30 2.74
C SER A 152 32.52 -31.63 4.15
N PHE A 153 31.62 -32.25 4.94
CA PHE A 153 31.86 -32.69 6.31
C PHE A 153 31.56 -34.19 6.44
N HIS A 154 32.55 -34.97 6.75
CA HIS A 154 32.39 -36.41 6.91
C HIS A 154 31.61 -37.11 5.75
N GLY A 155 31.91 -36.69 4.52
CA GLY A 155 31.27 -37.26 3.33
C GLY A 155 29.87 -36.66 3.02
N THR A 156 29.35 -35.76 3.87
CA THR A 156 28.07 -35.05 3.64
C THR A 156 28.32 -33.64 3.14
N THR A 157 27.66 -33.22 2.07
CA THR A 157 27.75 -31.89 1.53
C THR A 157 26.82 -30.95 2.31
N VAL A 158 27.32 -29.82 2.77
CA VAL A 158 26.56 -28.80 3.49
C VAL A 158 26.63 -27.50 2.70
N PHE A 159 25.46 -26.95 2.33
CA PHE A 159 25.38 -25.66 1.67
C PHE A 159 25.54 -24.54 2.68
N ILE A 160 26.57 -23.72 2.52
CA ILE A 160 26.92 -22.62 3.44
C ILE A 160 26.65 -21.23 2.83
N GLY A 161 26.28 -21.18 1.55
CA GLY A 161 26.02 -19.95 0.81
C GLY A 161 24.87 -19.11 1.38
N MET A 162 24.02 -19.67 2.26
CA MET A 162 22.95 -18.94 2.96
C MET A 162 23.42 -18.24 4.24
N HIS A 163 24.64 -18.54 4.72
CA HIS A 163 25.15 -17.97 5.97
C HIS A 163 26.38 -17.08 5.77
N PHE A 164 27.19 -17.35 4.75
CA PHE A 164 28.45 -16.65 4.53
C PHE A 164 28.41 -15.91 3.19
N PHE A 165 28.58 -14.60 3.23
CA PHE A 165 28.49 -13.75 2.04
C PHE A 165 29.80 -13.02 1.78
N GLY A 166 30.07 -12.82 0.47
CA GLY A 166 31.40 -12.35 0.06
C GLY A 166 32.50 -13.34 0.43
N ALA A 167 32.12 -14.62 0.50
CA ALA A 167 33.03 -15.68 0.89
C ALA A 167 33.86 -16.14 -0.31
N SER A 168 35.12 -16.47 -0.02
CA SER A 168 36.10 -17.03 -0.98
C SER A 168 37.09 -17.92 -0.27
N VAL A 169 37.50 -19.01 -0.96
CA VAL A 169 38.62 -19.82 -0.49
C VAL A 169 39.92 -19.18 -0.92
N VAL A 170 40.85 -19.00 0.01
CA VAL A 170 42.16 -18.39 -0.30
C VAL A 170 42.96 -19.37 -1.14
N PRO A 171 43.46 -18.99 -2.35
CA PRO A 171 44.22 -19.87 -3.21
C PRO A 171 45.46 -20.43 -2.49
N GLY A 172 45.65 -21.76 -2.52
CA GLY A 172 46.79 -22.44 -1.88
C GLY A 172 46.63 -22.70 -0.39
N THR A 173 45.50 -22.37 0.20
CA THR A 173 45.16 -22.70 1.59
C THR A 173 43.70 -23.09 1.65
N ASP A 174 43.34 -24.09 2.48
CA ASP A 174 41.93 -24.45 2.72
C ASP A 174 41.21 -23.46 3.67
N ARG A 175 41.65 -22.18 3.65
CA ARG A 175 41.06 -21.15 4.50
C ARG A 175 39.94 -20.43 3.79
N LEU A 176 38.76 -20.47 4.40
CA LEU A 176 37.60 -19.68 3.97
C LEU A 176 37.72 -18.26 4.57
N ARG A 177 37.43 -17.23 3.76
CA ARG A 177 37.22 -15.84 4.19
C ARG A 177 35.80 -15.42 3.86
N ALA A 178 35.20 -14.59 4.69
CA ALA A 178 33.88 -14.04 4.42
C ALA A 178 33.82 -12.56 4.87
N LYS A 179 33.03 -11.76 4.13
CA LYS A 179 32.78 -10.36 4.51
C LYS A 179 31.66 -10.24 5.56
N SER A 180 30.65 -11.09 5.48
CA SER A 180 29.54 -11.05 6.42
C SER A 180 28.99 -12.44 6.72
N ILE A 181 28.39 -12.56 7.90
CA ILE A 181 27.69 -13.76 8.36
C ILE A 181 26.22 -13.39 8.55
N ILE A 182 25.30 -14.27 8.15
CA ILE A 182 23.86 -14.13 8.44
C ILE A 182 23.39 -15.31 9.26
N LEU A 183 22.67 -15.00 10.33
CA LEU A 183 21.98 -15.96 11.16
C LEU A 183 20.46 -15.71 11.10
N TRP A 184 19.71 -16.81 11.06
CA TRP A 184 18.28 -16.86 10.89
C TRP A 184 17.62 -17.32 12.17
N TYR A 185 16.60 -16.57 12.63
CA TYR A 185 15.86 -16.90 13.84
C TYR A 185 14.37 -16.89 13.54
N PHE A 186 13.70 -17.95 13.97
CA PHE A 186 12.27 -18.09 13.87
C PHE A 186 11.70 -18.38 15.24
N SER A 187 10.52 -17.83 15.53
CA SER A 187 9.80 -18.12 16.75
C SER A 187 8.32 -18.30 16.49
N ARG A 188 7.75 -19.33 17.07
CA ARG A 188 6.30 -19.54 17.12
C ARG A 188 5.67 -18.45 17.97
N VAL A 189 4.50 -17.98 17.55
CA VAL A 189 3.73 -16.94 18.25
C VAL A 189 2.31 -17.44 18.55
N ASP A 190 2.22 -18.72 18.85
CA ASP A 190 0.99 -19.42 19.18
C ASP A 190 0.41 -18.98 20.54
N THR A 191 1.24 -18.51 21.45
CA THR A 191 0.83 -17.96 22.74
C THR A 191 1.13 -16.46 22.85
N PRO A 192 0.30 -15.67 23.57
CA PRO A 192 0.57 -14.24 23.78
C PRO A 192 1.92 -13.97 24.47
N GLU A 193 2.33 -14.86 25.36
CA GLU A 193 3.60 -14.77 26.08
C GLU A 193 4.79 -14.92 25.14
N ARG A 194 4.80 -15.95 24.28
CA ARG A 194 5.85 -16.14 23.25
C ARG A 194 5.92 -14.94 22.30
N LYS A 195 4.77 -14.45 21.86
CA LYS A 195 4.71 -13.26 21.00
C LYS A 195 5.33 -12.04 21.68
N GLN A 196 5.03 -11.81 22.96
CA GLN A 196 5.55 -10.66 23.71
C GLN A 196 7.07 -10.81 23.95
N THR A 197 7.51 -12.00 24.38
CA THR A 197 8.95 -12.29 24.58
C THR A 197 9.74 -12.07 23.30
N TYR A 198 9.26 -12.56 22.17
CA TYR A 198 9.89 -12.37 20.86
C TYR A 198 9.96 -10.89 20.49
N LYS A 199 8.86 -10.16 20.66
CA LYS A 199 8.79 -8.72 20.39
C LYS A 199 9.79 -7.94 21.24
N ASP A 200 9.79 -8.16 22.55
CA ASP A 200 10.67 -7.43 23.49
C ASP A 200 12.14 -7.73 23.22
N THR A 201 12.47 -8.99 22.95
CA THR A 201 13.84 -9.41 22.61
C THR A 201 14.33 -8.76 21.32
N THR A 202 13.53 -8.84 20.24
CA THR A 202 13.93 -8.30 18.94
C THR A 202 14.03 -6.77 18.94
N LEU A 203 13.11 -6.07 19.61
CA LEU A 203 13.17 -4.60 19.75
C LEU A 203 14.34 -4.15 20.61
N ASN A 204 14.70 -4.89 21.66
CA ASN A 204 15.86 -4.58 22.48
C ASN A 204 17.17 -4.76 21.67
N LEU A 205 17.28 -5.87 20.92
CA LEU A 205 18.43 -6.09 20.04
C LEU A 205 18.52 -5.05 18.93
N PHE A 206 17.39 -4.58 18.40
CA PHE A 206 17.37 -3.51 17.42
C PHE A 206 17.92 -2.20 18.00
N ARG A 207 17.58 -1.88 19.25
CA ARG A 207 18.14 -0.72 19.96
C ARG A 207 19.64 -0.85 20.14
N VAL A 208 20.10 -2.00 20.64
CA VAL A 208 21.56 -2.29 20.82
C VAL A 208 22.31 -2.20 19.49
N SER A 209 21.72 -2.70 18.40
CA SER A 209 22.27 -2.56 17.04
C SER A 209 22.42 -1.10 16.61
N THR A 210 21.43 -0.27 16.95
CA THR A 210 21.45 1.16 16.62
C THR A 210 22.51 1.93 17.41
N GLU A 211 22.69 1.57 18.69
CA GLU A 211 23.68 2.17 19.57
C GLU A 211 25.14 1.69 19.29
N GLY A 212 25.28 0.55 18.58
CA GLY A 212 26.60 -0.07 18.31
C GLY A 212 27.32 -0.54 19.56
N SER A 213 26.60 -0.73 20.68
CA SER A 213 27.16 -0.96 22.02
C SER A 213 27.51 -2.43 22.31
N PHE A 214 27.17 -3.37 21.40
CA PHE A 214 27.30 -4.81 21.64
C PHE A 214 28.77 -5.28 21.74
N SER A 215 29.61 -4.90 20.77
CA SER A 215 30.98 -5.35 20.64
C SER A 215 31.88 -4.28 20.02
N ASN A 216 33.16 -4.31 20.34
CA ASN A 216 34.19 -3.45 19.73
C ASN A 216 34.73 -4.04 18.41
N LEU A 217 34.50 -5.33 18.13
CA LEU A 217 35.08 -6.05 16.99
C LEU A 217 34.08 -6.18 15.83
N ILE A 218 32.80 -6.40 16.14
CA ILE A 218 31.77 -6.64 15.17
C ILE A 218 30.67 -5.59 15.27
N ASP A 219 30.08 -5.30 14.14
CA ASP A 219 28.80 -4.60 14.04
C ASP A 219 27.72 -5.55 13.54
N PHE A 220 26.47 -5.37 13.99
CA PHE A 220 25.39 -6.20 13.53
C PHE A 220 24.17 -5.38 13.16
N HIS A 221 23.45 -5.83 12.14
CA HIS A 221 22.21 -5.24 11.69
C HIS A 221 21.12 -6.30 11.73
N ILE A 222 20.03 -5.96 12.39
CA ILE A 222 18.90 -6.87 12.54
C ILE A 222 17.70 -6.40 11.70
N PHE A 223 17.07 -7.35 11.04
CA PHE A 223 15.75 -7.18 10.41
C PHE A 223 14.79 -8.23 10.99
N GLY A 224 13.58 -7.83 11.32
CA GLY A 224 12.58 -8.76 11.84
C GLY A 224 11.16 -8.23 11.67
N ASP A 225 10.20 -9.15 11.65
CA ASP A 225 8.80 -8.79 11.44
C ASP A 225 8.27 -7.81 12.49
N GLU A 226 8.63 -8.00 13.78
CA GLU A 226 8.16 -7.12 14.85
C GLU A 226 8.87 -5.76 14.83
N ILE A 227 10.11 -5.70 14.36
CA ILE A 227 10.82 -4.44 14.16
C ILE A 227 10.16 -3.66 13.02
N ALA A 228 9.83 -4.34 11.92
CA ALA A 228 9.13 -3.76 10.79
C ALA A 228 7.75 -3.20 11.21
N ASN A 229 6.99 -3.99 11.98
CA ASN A 229 5.69 -3.57 12.51
C ASN A 229 5.83 -2.34 13.41
N SER A 230 6.82 -2.30 14.30
CA SER A 230 7.07 -1.18 15.20
C SER A 230 7.43 0.10 14.46
N GLU A 231 8.30 0.00 13.44
CA GLU A 231 8.71 1.15 12.63
C GLU A 231 7.56 1.68 11.75
N MET A 232 6.68 0.81 11.25
CA MET A 232 5.49 1.21 10.53
C MET A 232 4.51 1.99 11.44
N VAL A 233 4.32 1.53 12.69
CA VAL A 233 3.49 2.25 13.69
C VAL A 233 4.13 3.59 14.05
N ARG A 234 5.46 3.66 14.22
CA ARG A 234 6.17 4.91 14.47
C ARG A 234 5.91 5.93 13.35
N GLY A 235 6.04 5.50 12.10
CA GLY A 235 5.77 6.37 10.94
C GLY A 235 4.33 6.88 10.90
N ALA A 236 3.35 6.06 11.26
CA ALA A 236 1.94 6.46 11.33
C ALA A 236 1.69 7.48 12.47
N LEU A 237 2.34 7.33 13.62
CA LEU A 237 2.23 8.29 14.74
C LEU A 237 2.86 9.63 14.39
N GLU A 238 4.05 9.64 13.77
CA GLU A 238 4.70 10.86 13.30
C GLU A 238 3.85 11.58 12.25
N ALA A 239 3.24 10.83 11.32
CA ALA A 239 2.30 11.38 10.35
C ALA A 239 1.10 12.04 11.04
N THR A 240 0.51 11.38 12.02
CA THR A 240 -0.64 11.89 12.78
C THR A 240 -0.29 13.19 13.51
N PHE A 241 0.91 13.26 14.09
CA PHE A 241 1.40 14.48 14.74
C PHE A 241 1.55 15.65 13.74
N LEU A 242 2.18 15.42 12.60
CA LEU A 242 2.35 16.44 11.56
C LEU A 242 1.02 16.86 10.93
N MET A 243 0.08 15.94 10.79
CA MET A 243 -1.28 16.25 10.33
C MET A 243 -2.02 17.16 11.30
N SER A 244 -1.76 17.06 12.61
CA SER A 244 -2.34 17.98 13.59
C SER A 244 -1.89 19.44 13.37
N ILE A 245 -0.68 19.64 12.84
CA ILE A 245 -0.21 20.95 12.39
C ILE A 245 -0.99 21.40 11.14
N GLY A 246 -1.25 20.48 10.19
CA GLY A 246 -2.09 20.73 9.02
C GLY A 246 -3.51 21.15 9.39
N PHE A 247 -4.06 20.54 10.43
CA PHE A 247 -5.35 20.95 10.98
C PHE A 247 -5.32 22.41 11.48
N ILE A 248 -4.24 22.86 12.13
CA ILE A 248 -4.11 24.24 12.57
C ILE A 248 -4.08 25.21 11.36
N PHE A 249 -3.36 24.87 10.28
CA PHE A 249 -3.37 25.66 9.06
C PHE A 249 -4.76 25.74 8.43
N LEU A 250 -5.47 24.62 8.37
CA LEU A 250 -6.84 24.56 7.88
C LEU A 250 -7.77 25.40 8.77
N LEU A 251 -7.67 25.30 10.08
CA LEU A 251 -8.47 26.08 11.05
C LEU A 251 -8.30 27.60 10.81
N VAL A 252 -7.05 28.07 10.71
CA VAL A 252 -6.75 29.48 10.42
C VAL A 252 -7.35 29.91 9.09
N PHE A 253 -7.25 29.07 8.06
CA PHE A 253 -7.83 29.32 6.75
C PHE A 253 -9.37 29.40 6.80
N VAL A 254 -10.02 28.45 7.46
CA VAL A 254 -11.48 28.40 7.64
C VAL A 254 -11.97 29.64 8.39
N ILE A 255 -11.27 30.05 9.45
CA ILE A 255 -11.57 31.31 10.18
C ILE A 255 -11.49 32.50 9.23
N ALA A 256 -10.43 32.61 8.44
CA ALA A 256 -10.23 33.72 7.52
C ALA A 256 -11.32 33.80 6.42
N VAL A 257 -11.73 32.63 5.87
CA VAL A 257 -12.77 32.53 4.83
C VAL A 257 -14.14 32.86 5.40
N ILE A 258 -14.53 32.28 6.54
CA ILE A 258 -15.86 32.47 7.15
C ILE A 258 -15.97 33.91 7.72
N TRP A 259 -14.92 34.44 8.34
CA TRP A 259 -14.93 35.81 8.85
C TRP A 259 -15.21 36.87 7.76
N ARG A 260 -14.67 36.68 6.56
CA ARG A 260 -14.98 37.55 5.42
C ARG A 260 -16.44 37.49 4.95
N GLN A 261 -17.14 36.41 5.32
CA GLN A 261 -18.50 36.13 4.83
C GLN A 261 -19.58 36.39 5.89
N THR A 262 -19.23 36.43 7.19
CA THR A 262 -20.19 36.45 8.31
C THR A 262 -19.82 37.48 9.37
N THR A 263 -20.71 37.73 10.31
CA THR A 263 -20.48 38.64 11.45
C THR A 263 -19.67 37.96 12.56
N LEU A 264 -18.89 38.72 13.32
CA LEU A 264 -18.03 38.23 14.41
C LEU A 264 -18.74 37.34 15.43
N ARG A 265 -20.03 37.58 15.66
CA ARG A 265 -20.82 36.80 16.64
C ARG A 265 -21.14 35.37 16.14
N VAL A 266 -21.33 35.19 14.85
CA VAL A 266 -21.74 33.91 14.23
C VAL A 266 -20.54 33.10 13.73
N THR A 267 -19.44 33.79 13.41
CA THR A 267 -18.20 33.18 12.89
C THR A 267 -17.72 31.97 13.71
N PRO A 268 -17.58 32.01 15.06
CA PRO A 268 -17.03 30.88 15.81
C PRO A 268 -17.93 29.63 15.74
N PHE A 269 -19.26 29.82 15.73
CA PHE A 269 -20.20 28.70 15.58
C PHE A 269 -20.12 28.04 14.22
N LEU A 270 -20.06 28.84 13.15
CA LEU A 270 -19.94 28.29 11.80
C LEU A 270 -18.57 27.66 11.56
N VAL A 271 -17.48 28.19 12.08
CA VAL A 271 -16.16 27.57 12.03
C VAL A 271 -16.18 26.22 12.76
N ALA A 272 -16.73 26.20 13.98
CA ALA A 272 -16.80 24.99 14.76
C ALA A 272 -17.59 23.88 14.05
N ILE A 273 -18.79 24.20 13.53
CA ILE A 273 -19.63 23.20 12.87
C ILE A 273 -19.01 22.72 11.55
N THR A 274 -18.39 23.60 10.76
CA THR A 274 -17.70 23.28 9.53
C THR A 274 -16.58 22.25 9.73
N LEU A 275 -15.88 22.30 10.89
CA LEU A 275 -14.81 21.36 11.20
C LEU A 275 -15.32 20.11 11.93
N ILE A 276 -16.36 20.24 12.76
CA ILE A 276 -16.92 19.11 13.51
C ILE A 276 -17.66 18.13 12.59
N THR A 277 -18.38 18.60 11.57
CA THR A 277 -19.17 17.73 10.68
C THR A 277 -18.32 16.65 10.01
N PRO A 278 -17.24 16.92 9.27
CA PRO A 278 -16.46 15.86 8.63
C PRO A 278 -15.65 15.03 9.63
N PHE A 279 -15.26 15.62 10.76
CA PHE A 279 -14.62 14.86 11.84
C PHE A 279 -15.58 13.84 12.47
N LEU A 280 -16.79 14.24 12.79
CA LEU A 280 -17.85 13.37 13.32
C LEU A 280 -18.20 12.26 12.32
N ALA A 281 -18.29 12.58 11.04
CA ALA A 281 -18.54 11.62 9.97
C ALA A 281 -17.43 10.55 9.90
N THR A 282 -16.19 10.94 10.07
CA THR A 282 -15.05 10.01 10.10
C THR A 282 -15.09 9.09 11.33
N VAL A 283 -15.36 9.64 12.49
CA VAL A 283 -15.49 8.85 13.74
C VAL A 283 -16.63 7.85 13.63
N ALA A 284 -17.78 8.26 13.07
CA ALA A 284 -18.91 7.38 12.82
C ALA A 284 -18.59 6.28 11.78
N ALA A 285 -17.83 6.60 10.74
CA ALA A 285 -17.40 5.63 9.74
C ALA A 285 -16.47 4.55 10.34
N PHE A 286 -15.48 4.95 11.12
CA PHE A 286 -14.60 3.99 11.80
C PHE A 286 -15.39 3.13 12.81
N GLY A 287 -16.33 3.70 13.53
CA GLY A 287 -17.20 2.94 14.41
C GLY A 287 -18.05 1.92 13.66
N LEU A 288 -18.66 2.30 12.55
CA LEU A 288 -19.44 1.40 11.69
C LEU A 288 -18.59 0.23 11.17
N LEU A 289 -17.38 0.51 10.65
CA LEU A 289 -16.48 -0.53 10.15
C LEU A 289 -16.00 -1.46 11.27
N SER A 290 -15.74 -0.92 12.46
CA SER A 290 -15.40 -1.73 13.63
C SER A 290 -16.54 -2.65 14.09
N TRP A 291 -17.81 -2.22 13.95
CA TRP A 291 -18.96 -3.09 14.16
C TRP A 291 -19.04 -4.22 13.13
N MET A 292 -18.64 -3.95 11.89
CA MET A 292 -18.51 -4.95 10.82
C MET A 292 -17.27 -5.84 10.98
N LYS A 293 -16.46 -5.65 12.06
CA LYS A 293 -15.24 -6.39 12.37
C LYS A 293 -14.10 -6.18 11.35
N TYR A 294 -14.10 -5.10 10.60
CA TYR A 294 -12.96 -4.73 9.78
C TYR A 294 -11.81 -4.20 10.65
N PRO A 295 -10.57 -4.66 10.42
CA PRO A 295 -9.41 -4.13 11.13
C PRO A 295 -9.05 -2.72 10.65
N ILE A 296 -8.38 -1.96 11.53
CA ILE A 296 -7.82 -0.65 11.19
C ILE A 296 -6.31 -0.82 10.94
N TYR A 297 -5.86 -0.40 9.76
CA TYR A 297 -4.45 -0.38 9.37
C TYR A 297 -3.83 1.01 9.57
N SER A 298 -2.49 1.07 9.59
CA SER A 298 -1.73 2.31 9.82
C SER A 298 -2.02 3.43 8.82
N MET A 299 -2.26 3.12 7.54
CA MET A 299 -2.59 4.14 6.52
C MET A 299 -3.92 4.86 6.76
N GLN A 300 -4.84 4.24 7.48
CA GLN A 300 -6.13 4.88 7.77
C GLN A 300 -6.02 6.08 8.73
N CYS A 301 -4.85 6.31 9.35
CA CYS A 301 -4.59 7.53 10.13
C CYS A 301 -4.72 8.82 9.29
N VAL A 302 -4.58 8.72 7.96
CA VAL A 302 -4.73 9.83 7.01
C VAL A 302 -6.20 10.18 6.76
N THR A 303 -7.12 9.22 6.86
CA THR A 303 -8.55 9.37 6.54
C THR A 303 -9.22 10.56 7.21
N PRO A 304 -9.08 10.80 8.54
CA PRO A 304 -9.76 11.93 9.21
C PRO A 304 -9.40 13.28 8.61
N PHE A 305 -8.15 13.49 8.30
CA PHE A 305 -7.64 14.75 7.76
C PHE A 305 -8.01 14.93 6.29
N LEU A 306 -8.05 13.83 5.54
CA LEU A 306 -8.49 13.83 4.15
C LEU A 306 -9.97 14.20 4.04
N VAL A 307 -10.83 13.53 4.81
CA VAL A 307 -12.27 13.80 4.84
C VAL A 307 -12.55 15.24 5.31
N LEU A 308 -11.77 15.71 6.27
CA LEU A 308 -11.87 17.08 6.77
C LEU A 308 -11.48 18.10 5.67
N GLY A 309 -10.39 17.86 4.92
CA GLY A 309 -9.98 18.71 3.82
C GLY A 309 -11.01 18.78 2.69
N ILE A 310 -11.72 17.67 2.41
CA ILE A 310 -12.79 17.59 1.38
C ILE A 310 -14.11 18.19 1.90
N GLY A 311 -14.55 17.82 3.09
CA GLY A 311 -15.88 18.17 3.63
C GLY A 311 -16.04 19.67 3.95
N VAL A 312 -14.92 20.35 4.27
CA VAL A 312 -14.92 21.81 4.48
C VAL A 312 -15.38 22.58 3.23
N ASP A 313 -15.11 22.06 2.03
CA ASP A 313 -15.46 22.72 0.77
C ASP A 313 -16.97 22.78 0.55
N ASP A 314 -17.71 21.71 0.88
CA ASP A 314 -19.17 21.68 0.82
C ASP A 314 -19.79 22.73 1.76
N SER A 315 -19.18 22.94 2.92
CA SER A 315 -19.57 23.99 3.87
C SER A 315 -19.38 25.40 3.29
N PHE A 316 -18.28 25.67 2.60
CA PHE A 316 -18.04 26.95 1.96
C PHE A 316 -19.07 27.24 0.85
N ILE A 317 -19.42 26.23 0.03
CA ILE A 317 -20.41 26.37 -1.03
C ILE A 317 -21.77 26.77 -0.43
N LEU A 318 -22.20 26.10 0.64
CA LEU A 318 -23.48 26.33 1.29
C LEU A 318 -23.52 27.71 1.98
N ILE A 319 -22.51 28.08 2.77
CA ILE A 319 -22.43 29.38 3.47
C ILE A 319 -22.36 30.54 2.48
N HIS A 320 -21.58 30.40 1.40
CA HIS A 320 -21.48 31.45 0.38
C HIS A 320 -22.82 31.66 -0.34
N ARG A 321 -23.53 30.58 -0.71
CA ARG A 321 -24.84 30.71 -1.36
C ARG A 321 -25.91 31.25 -0.42
N TRP A 322 -25.84 30.88 0.86
CA TRP A 322 -26.69 31.45 1.90
C TRP A 322 -26.53 32.98 1.96
N LYS A 323 -25.32 33.48 1.93
CA LYS A 323 -25.01 34.91 1.92
C LYS A 323 -25.57 35.60 0.65
N HIS A 324 -25.40 34.95 -0.52
CA HIS A 324 -25.77 35.53 -1.81
C HIS A 324 -27.30 35.64 -2.02
N ARG A 325 -28.11 34.84 -1.28
CA ARG A 325 -29.57 34.90 -1.27
C ARG A 325 -30.12 35.73 -0.10
N SER A 326 -29.43 36.77 0.33
CA SER A 326 -29.88 37.67 1.39
C SER A 326 -31.09 38.55 0.99
N ASP A 327 -31.42 38.60 -0.29
CA ASP A 327 -32.60 39.24 -0.87
C ASP A 327 -33.95 38.62 -0.41
N ILE A 328 -33.92 37.36 0.10
CA ILE A 328 -35.12 36.65 0.54
C ILE A 328 -35.30 36.81 2.05
N PRO A 329 -36.35 37.57 2.50
CA PRO A 329 -36.56 37.81 3.91
C PRO A 329 -37.07 36.61 4.68
N ASP A 330 -37.79 35.68 4.04
CA ASP A 330 -38.22 34.42 4.67
C ASP A 330 -37.08 33.39 4.71
N HIS A 331 -36.56 33.14 5.90
CA HIS A 331 -35.45 32.23 6.13
C HIS A 331 -35.74 30.76 5.68
N SER A 332 -36.99 30.29 5.79
CA SER A 332 -37.39 28.97 5.34
C SER A 332 -37.39 28.86 3.81
N LEU A 333 -37.94 29.87 3.14
CA LEU A 333 -37.93 29.95 1.68
C LEU A 333 -36.50 30.11 1.15
N ARG A 334 -35.68 30.90 1.84
CA ARG A 334 -34.23 31.10 1.54
C ARG A 334 -33.47 29.80 1.65
N LEU A 335 -33.65 29.00 2.72
CA LEU A 335 -33.00 27.71 2.87
C LEU A 335 -33.40 26.75 1.74
N THR A 336 -34.68 26.72 1.41
CA THR A 336 -35.19 25.87 0.32
C THR A 336 -34.54 26.24 -1.01
N LYS A 337 -34.47 27.53 -1.34
CA LYS A 337 -33.83 27.98 -2.59
C LYS A 337 -32.31 27.70 -2.58
N VAL A 338 -31.63 27.92 -1.44
CA VAL A 338 -30.22 27.62 -1.32
C VAL A 338 -29.93 26.13 -1.54
N ILE A 339 -30.67 25.25 -0.89
CA ILE A 339 -30.46 23.79 -1.02
C ILE A 339 -30.79 23.34 -2.47
N VAL A 340 -31.82 23.88 -3.12
CA VAL A 340 -32.12 23.56 -4.52
C VAL A 340 -31.01 24.05 -5.46
N ASP A 341 -30.48 25.23 -5.24
CA ASP A 341 -29.39 25.80 -6.05
C ASP A 341 -28.06 25.08 -5.90
N VAL A 342 -27.71 24.64 -4.69
CA VAL A 342 -26.40 24.06 -4.35
C VAL A 342 -26.44 22.52 -4.32
N GLY A 343 -27.60 21.94 -4.08
CA GLY A 343 -27.80 20.51 -3.95
C GLY A 343 -27.16 19.66 -5.06
N PRO A 344 -27.42 19.95 -6.33
CA PRO A 344 -26.82 19.21 -7.44
C PRO A 344 -25.27 19.28 -7.43
N SER A 345 -24.70 20.45 -7.08
CA SER A 345 -23.25 20.63 -7.03
C SER A 345 -22.59 19.79 -5.93
N ILE A 346 -23.11 19.87 -4.70
CA ILE A 346 -22.61 19.06 -3.57
C ILE A 346 -22.85 17.56 -3.83
N THR A 347 -23.99 17.19 -4.41
CA THR A 347 -24.27 15.78 -4.70
C THR A 347 -23.29 15.21 -5.73
N ILE A 348 -22.99 15.93 -6.80
CA ILE A 348 -22.01 15.48 -7.81
C ILE A 348 -20.63 15.31 -7.16
N THR A 349 -20.17 16.31 -6.41
CA THR A 349 -18.85 16.28 -5.79
C THR A 349 -18.72 15.17 -4.78
N SER A 350 -19.68 15.00 -3.88
CA SER A 350 -19.67 13.96 -2.87
C SER A 350 -19.80 12.56 -3.49
N LEU A 351 -20.74 12.37 -4.44
CA LEU A 351 -20.96 11.08 -5.12
C LEU A 351 -19.73 10.63 -5.91
N THR A 352 -19.07 11.54 -6.59
CA THR A 352 -17.85 11.22 -7.35
C THR A 352 -16.70 10.82 -6.45
N ASN A 353 -16.52 11.47 -5.31
CA ASN A 353 -15.52 11.09 -4.32
C ASN A 353 -15.86 9.73 -3.69
N ILE A 354 -17.10 9.50 -3.30
CA ILE A 354 -17.57 8.22 -2.74
C ILE A 354 -17.30 7.08 -3.72
N ILE A 355 -17.62 7.26 -5.01
CA ILE A 355 -17.42 6.21 -6.02
C ILE A 355 -15.94 6.01 -6.32
N ALA A 356 -15.14 7.08 -6.41
CA ALA A 356 -13.70 6.96 -6.64
C ALA A 356 -13.01 6.12 -5.54
N PHE A 357 -13.30 6.42 -4.27
CA PHE A 357 -12.83 5.62 -3.15
C PHE A 357 -13.49 4.24 -3.10
N GLY A 358 -14.76 4.13 -3.47
CA GLY A 358 -15.47 2.86 -3.57
C GLY A 358 -14.83 1.90 -4.57
N ILE A 359 -14.34 2.39 -5.72
CA ILE A 359 -13.57 1.59 -6.69
C ILE A 359 -12.22 1.17 -6.08
N GLY A 360 -11.58 2.04 -5.32
CA GLY A 360 -10.35 1.72 -4.59
C GLY A 360 -10.50 0.58 -3.57
N PHE A 361 -11.70 0.31 -3.09
CA PHE A 361 -11.97 -0.84 -2.21
C PHE A 361 -11.65 -2.19 -2.89
N PHE A 362 -11.76 -2.28 -4.21
CA PHE A 362 -11.46 -3.49 -4.97
C PHE A 362 -9.97 -3.70 -5.27
N THR A 363 -9.09 -2.84 -4.77
CA THR A 363 -7.65 -3.05 -4.89
C THR A 363 -7.22 -4.30 -4.12
N PRO A 364 -6.24 -5.06 -4.65
CA PRO A 364 -5.85 -6.33 -4.04
C PRO A 364 -5.14 -6.18 -2.67
N THR A 365 -4.71 -4.99 -2.31
CA THR A 365 -3.96 -4.70 -1.08
C THR A 365 -4.92 -4.40 0.07
N PRO A 366 -5.03 -5.22 1.14
CA PRO A 366 -6.01 -5.03 2.21
C PRO A 366 -5.92 -3.68 2.91
N GLN A 367 -4.71 -3.20 3.17
CA GLN A 367 -4.46 -1.90 3.80
C GLN A 367 -5.03 -0.75 2.95
N MET A 368 -4.81 -0.77 1.63
CA MET A 368 -5.30 0.28 0.72
C MET A 368 -6.79 0.13 0.46
N SER A 369 -7.28 -1.08 0.31
CA SER A 369 -8.69 -1.39 0.16
C SER A 369 -9.50 -0.83 1.34
N LEU A 370 -9.10 -1.11 2.59
CA LEU A 370 -9.80 -0.62 3.77
C LEU A 370 -9.62 0.88 4.02
N PHE A 371 -8.48 1.47 3.63
CA PHE A 371 -8.33 2.92 3.58
C PHE A 371 -9.37 3.57 2.64
N CYS A 372 -9.53 3.02 1.45
CA CYS A 372 -10.51 3.48 0.48
C CYS A 372 -11.95 3.30 0.97
N LEU A 373 -12.27 2.14 1.55
CA LEU A 373 -13.60 1.88 2.11
C LEU A 373 -13.93 2.84 3.25
N SER A 374 -13.01 3.02 4.21
CA SER A 374 -13.23 3.90 5.35
C SER A 374 -13.44 5.35 4.92
N THR A 375 -12.69 5.80 3.93
CA THR A 375 -12.82 7.15 3.37
C THR A 375 -14.13 7.31 2.59
N SER A 376 -14.52 6.32 1.77
CA SER A 376 -15.79 6.33 1.04
C SER A 376 -17.00 6.40 1.97
N VAL A 377 -17.00 5.59 3.03
CA VAL A 377 -18.07 5.59 4.05
C VAL A 377 -18.10 6.91 4.82
N ALA A 378 -16.94 7.43 5.19
CA ALA A 378 -16.85 8.71 5.90
C ALA A 378 -17.41 9.87 5.05
N LEU A 379 -17.07 9.92 3.75
CA LEU A 379 -17.60 10.93 2.82
C LEU A 379 -19.11 10.77 2.59
N PHE A 380 -19.62 9.54 2.58
CA PHE A 380 -21.07 9.31 2.51
C PHE A 380 -21.80 9.83 3.75
N ILE A 381 -21.26 9.58 4.93
CA ILE A 381 -21.82 10.11 6.19
C ILE A 381 -21.70 11.63 6.23
N ASP A 382 -20.56 12.21 5.80
CA ASP A 382 -20.34 13.65 5.74
C ASP A 382 -21.35 14.34 4.81
N TYR A 383 -21.63 13.75 3.64
CA TYR A 383 -22.67 14.22 2.74
C TYR A 383 -24.06 14.32 3.42
N ILE A 384 -24.43 13.29 4.20
CA ILE A 384 -25.70 13.31 4.96
C ILE A 384 -25.67 14.38 6.04
N VAL A 385 -24.58 14.44 6.83
CA VAL A 385 -24.43 15.37 7.94
C VAL A 385 -24.39 16.81 7.46
N THR A 386 -23.86 17.09 6.29
CA THR A 386 -23.88 18.43 5.68
C THR A 386 -25.30 18.95 5.52
N TYR A 387 -26.27 18.15 5.08
CA TYR A 387 -27.67 18.58 4.96
C TYR A 387 -28.44 18.52 6.29
N THR A 388 -28.11 17.61 7.19
CA THR A 388 -28.89 17.35 8.40
C THR A 388 -28.38 18.08 9.64
N VAL A 389 -27.13 18.54 9.64
CA VAL A 389 -26.52 19.31 10.74
C VAL A 389 -26.06 20.69 10.29
N LEU A 390 -25.24 20.78 9.23
CA LEU A 390 -24.68 22.07 8.81
C LEU A 390 -25.77 23.01 8.28
N ALA A 391 -26.64 22.56 7.38
CA ALA A 391 -27.69 23.39 6.79
C ALA A 391 -28.68 23.95 7.85
N PRO A 392 -29.21 23.16 8.82
CA PRO A 392 -30.04 23.69 9.88
C PRO A 392 -29.28 24.63 10.85
N VAL A 393 -27.98 24.41 11.11
CA VAL A 393 -27.18 25.34 11.93
C VAL A 393 -27.03 26.68 11.24
N VAL A 394 -26.74 26.70 9.93
CA VAL A 394 -26.68 27.94 9.13
C VAL A 394 -28.02 28.68 9.17
N TYR A 395 -29.14 27.95 9.11
CA TYR A 395 -30.48 28.50 9.26
C TYR A 395 -30.72 29.12 10.62
N LEU A 396 -30.40 28.42 11.74
CA LEU A 396 -30.57 28.92 13.11
C LEU A 396 -29.66 30.09 13.44
N CYS A 397 -28.43 30.12 12.90
CA CYS A 397 -27.49 31.23 13.08
C CYS A 397 -27.98 32.53 12.45
N SER A 398 -28.90 32.49 11.47
CA SER A 398 -29.45 33.69 10.83
C SER A 398 -30.35 34.51 11.76
N ASP A 399 -31.03 33.87 12.73
CA ASP A 399 -31.92 34.53 13.68
C ASP A 399 -31.18 35.26 14.79
N VAL A 400 -29.96 34.80 15.18
CA VAL A 400 -29.18 35.34 16.30
C VAL A 400 -28.37 36.59 15.95
N GLY A 401 -28.00 36.76 14.72
CA GLY A 401 -27.24 37.92 14.26
C GLY A 401 -28.02 38.73 13.27
N GLY A 402 -28.73 39.78 13.67
CA GLY A 402 -29.33 40.67 12.72
C GLY A 402 -28.40 40.91 11.51
N TYR A 403 -28.62 40.18 10.45
CA TYR A 403 -27.87 40.27 9.18
C TYR A 403 -28.24 41.58 8.48
N GLN A 404 -27.86 42.71 9.07
CA GLN A 404 -27.63 43.88 8.26
C GLN A 404 -26.36 43.66 7.50
N LEU A 405 -26.49 43.02 6.35
CA LEU A 405 -25.46 43.00 5.34
C LEU A 405 -25.05 44.42 5.07
N ALA A 406 -23.82 44.78 5.34
CA ALA A 406 -23.26 45.95 4.75
C ALA A 406 -23.32 45.77 3.22
N LEU A 407 -24.42 46.20 2.63
CA LEU A 407 -24.58 46.44 1.20
C LEU A 407 -23.61 47.58 0.83
N SER A 408 -22.35 47.34 0.75
CA SER A 408 -21.41 48.18 0.07
C SER A 408 -20.06 47.48 -0.13
N THR A 409 -20.06 46.51 -1.02
CA THR A 409 -18.92 46.39 -1.89
C THR A 409 -19.44 46.55 -3.31
N LYS A 410 -19.30 47.79 -3.83
CA LYS A 410 -19.29 47.98 -5.27
C LYS A 410 -18.48 46.82 -5.87
N PRO A 411 -18.98 46.16 -6.93
CA PRO A 411 -18.19 45.12 -7.58
C PRO A 411 -16.88 45.80 -7.96
N SER A 412 -15.82 45.37 -7.29
CA SER A 412 -14.48 45.75 -7.77
C SER A 412 -14.43 45.16 -9.17
N LYS A 413 -14.53 46.05 -10.17
CA LYS A 413 -14.29 45.68 -11.57
C LYS A 413 -12.85 45.23 -11.63
N SER A 414 -12.60 43.92 -11.30
CA SER A 414 -11.31 43.33 -11.52
C SER A 414 -11.14 43.24 -13.04
N ASP A 415 -10.58 44.29 -13.61
CA ASP A 415 -10.27 44.43 -15.04
C ASP A 415 -9.43 43.27 -15.54
N PHE A 416 -8.73 42.58 -14.60
CA PHE A 416 -7.94 41.36 -14.82
C PHE A 416 -8.81 40.17 -15.24
N LEU A 417 -9.86 39.82 -14.51
CA LEU A 417 -10.72 38.65 -14.80
C LEU A 417 -11.48 38.84 -16.11
N GLY A 418 -11.92 40.06 -16.42
CA GLY A 418 -12.54 40.36 -17.71
C GLY A 418 -11.56 40.30 -18.89
N LYS A 419 -10.29 40.66 -18.71
CA LYS A 419 -9.24 40.50 -19.70
C LYS A 419 -8.90 39.01 -19.89
N TYR A 420 -8.81 38.27 -18.80
CA TYR A 420 -8.52 36.82 -18.82
C TYR A 420 -9.62 36.04 -19.53
N SER A 421 -10.90 36.27 -19.26
CA SER A 421 -12.01 35.57 -19.94
C SER A 421 -12.02 35.86 -21.45
N ARG A 422 -11.72 37.11 -21.85
CA ARG A 422 -11.56 37.46 -23.27
C ARG A 422 -10.37 36.76 -23.93
N LEU A 423 -9.26 36.64 -23.21
CA LEU A 423 -8.09 35.86 -23.69
C LEU A 423 -8.46 34.41 -23.94
N LEU A 424 -9.17 33.74 -23.02
CA LEU A 424 -9.57 32.34 -23.16
C LEU A 424 -10.43 32.07 -24.40
N CYS A 425 -11.32 33.02 -24.77
CA CYS A 425 -12.16 32.88 -25.94
C CYS A 425 -11.46 33.29 -27.25
N SER A 426 -10.29 33.97 -27.18
CA SER A 426 -9.51 34.40 -28.34
C SER A 426 -8.78 33.27 -29.03
N LEU A 427 -8.39 33.48 -30.31
CA LEU A 427 -7.56 32.51 -31.04
C LEU A 427 -6.22 32.30 -30.34
N HIS A 428 -5.62 33.32 -29.77
CA HIS A 428 -4.36 33.22 -29.02
C HIS A 428 -4.50 32.35 -27.76
N GLY A 429 -5.62 32.46 -27.05
CA GLY A 429 -5.91 31.58 -25.90
C GLY A 429 -6.07 30.11 -26.29
N ARG A 430 -6.73 29.85 -27.42
CA ARG A 430 -6.89 28.48 -27.98
C ARG A 430 -5.55 27.86 -28.39
N LEU A 431 -4.71 28.64 -29.11
CA LEU A 431 -3.37 28.21 -29.50
C LEU A 431 -2.48 27.95 -28.28
N LEU A 432 -2.52 28.83 -27.27
CA LEU A 432 -1.77 28.66 -26.02
C LEU A 432 -2.20 27.39 -25.28
N CYS A 433 -3.50 27.09 -25.23
CA CYS A 433 -4.03 25.89 -24.65
C CYS A 433 -3.54 24.62 -25.41
N GLY A 434 -3.54 24.66 -26.75
CA GLY A 434 -3.03 23.55 -27.56
C GLY A 434 -1.54 23.30 -27.32
N VAL A 435 -0.72 24.33 -27.30
CA VAL A 435 0.72 24.23 -27.02
C VAL A 435 0.95 23.70 -25.60
N PHE A 436 0.21 24.18 -24.62
CA PHE A 436 0.29 23.70 -23.25
C PHE A 436 -0.03 22.22 -23.16
N LEU A 437 -1.14 21.76 -23.78
CA LEU A 437 -1.53 20.34 -23.76
C LEU A 437 -0.49 19.46 -24.43
N ILE A 438 0.06 19.86 -25.59
CA ILE A 438 1.10 19.11 -26.28
C ILE A 438 2.35 18.99 -25.39
N THR A 439 2.76 20.10 -24.76
CA THR A 439 3.95 20.10 -23.90
C THR A 439 3.77 19.20 -22.68
N ILE A 440 2.64 19.34 -21.98
CA ILE A 440 2.40 18.54 -20.76
C ILE A 440 2.20 17.07 -21.08
N TYR A 441 1.57 16.73 -22.23
CA TYR A 441 1.43 15.34 -22.65
C TYR A 441 2.74 14.70 -23.07
N SER A 442 3.60 15.43 -23.78
CA SER A 442 4.94 14.94 -24.12
C SER A 442 5.77 14.69 -22.86
N LEU A 443 5.74 15.62 -21.91
CA LEU A 443 6.43 15.46 -20.62
C LEU A 443 5.88 14.26 -19.84
N SER A 444 4.57 14.11 -19.82
CA SER A 444 3.91 13.01 -19.11
C SER A 444 4.15 11.66 -19.77
N ALA A 445 4.18 11.59 -21.10
CA ALA A 445 4.49 10.37 -21.83
C ALA A 445 5.90 9.86 -21.51
N VAL A 446 6.89 10.76 -21.49
CA VAL A 446 8.26 10.43 -21.09
C VAL A 446 8.29 9.93 -19.62
N GLY A 447 7.54 10.59 -18.73
CA GLY A 447 7.43 10.19 -17.33
C GLY A 447 6.82 8.80 -17.19
N VAL A 448 5.70 8.50 -17.85
CA VAL A 448 5.07 7.18 -17.82
C VAL A 448 6.00 6.09 -18.36
N TYR A 449 6.71 6.37 -19.45
CA TYR A 449 7.66 5.41 -20.03
C TYR A 449 8.85 5.11 -19.10
N SER A 450 9.32 6.12 -18.36
CA SER A 450 10.46 5.99 -17.44
C SER A 450 10.06 5.42 -16.06
N MET A 451 8.75 5.29 -15.77
CA MET A 451 8.25 4.85 -14.48
C MET A 451 8.55 3.36 -14.26
N LYS A 452 9.26 3.06 -13.18
CA LYS A 452 9.62 1.69 -12.82
C LYS A 452 8.51 1.04 -11.99
N SER A 453 8.16 -0.21 -12.34
CA SER A 453 7.28 -1.03 -11.50
C SER A 453 8.14 -1.72 -10.44
N THR A 454 8.26 -1.08 -9.27
CA THR A 454 9.03 -1.62 -8.15
C THR A 454 8.31 -1.30 -6.84
N PHE A 455 8.19 -2.29 -6.00
CA PHE A 455 7.75 -2.09 -4.63
C PHE A 455 8.86 -2.57 -3.69
N GLU A 456 9.53 -1.64 -3.04
CA GLU A 456 10.50 -1.97 -1.99
C GLU A 456 9.81 -1.82 -0.63
N PRO A 457 9.74 -2.88 0.22
CA PRO A 457 9.19 -2.77 1.57
C PRO A 457 9.87 -1.70 2.43
N ALA A 458 11.13 -1.37 2.13
CA ALA A 458 11.83 -0.25 2.76
C ALA A 458 11.06 1.08 2.65
N LYS A 459 10.24 1.25 1.62
CA LYS A 459 9.41 2.45 1.42
C LYS A 459 8.20 2.53 2.37
N ALA A 460 7.84 1.44 3.02
CA ALA A 460 6.79 1.44 4.04
C ALA A 460 7.27 1.97 5.39
N PHE A 461 8.59 2.10 5.58
CA PHE A 461 9.19 2.56 6.83
C PHE A 461 9.66 4.01 6.73
N PRO A 462 9.80 4.73 7.86
CA PRO A 462 10.43 6.04 7.88
C PRO A 462 11.87 5.98 7.33
N SER A 463 12.24 6.92 6.49
CA SER A 463 13.55 6.97 5.83
C SER A 463 14.71 7.21 6.80
N ASP A 464 14.43 7.74 7.99
CA ASP A 464 15.37 7.94 9.10
C ASP A 464 15.53 6.68 9.96
N SER A 465 14.73 5.63 9.71
CA SER A 465 14.79 4.38 10.46
C SER A 465 16.14 3.68 10.29
N PRO A 466 16.75 3.20 11.40
CA PRO A 466 17.92 2.32 11.35
C PRO A 466 17.65 1.04 10.56
N LEU A 467 16.38 0.61 10.46
CA LEU A 467 15.94 -0.53 9.66
C LEU A 467 16.26 -0.37 8.17
N VAL A 468 16.16 0.85 7.64
CA VAL A 468 16.53 1.15 6.25
C VAL A 468 18.03 0.93 6.03
N ARG A 469 18.87 1.22 7.04
CA ARG A 469 20.30 0.93 7.00
C ARG A 469 20.55 -0.58 7.00
N SER A 470 19.85 -1.34 7.84
CA SER A 470 19.94 -2.80 7.88
C SER A 470 19.59 -3.41 6.52
N LEU A 471 18.51 -2.93 5.86
CA LEU A 471 18.10 -3.41 4.54
C LEU A 471 19.14 -3.15 3.45
N LYS A 472 19.93 -2.07 3.52
CA LYS A 472 21.03 -1.81 2.58
C LYS A 472 22.12 -2.87 2.66
N HIS A 473 22.42 -3.37 3.86
CA HIS A 473 23.42 -4.45 4.05
C HIS A 473 22.87 -5.83 3.65
N ILE A 474 21.56 -6.02 3.72
CA ILE A 474 20.87 -7.27 3.36
C ILE A 474 20.68 -7.42 1.85
N ARG A 475 20.48 -6.32 1.13
CA ARG A 475 20.24 -6.34 -0.32
C ARG A 475 21.30 -7.13 -1.13
N PRO A 476 22.62 -6.95 -0.90
CA PRO A 476 23.64 -7.73 -1.60
C PRO A 476 23.60 -9.23 -1.30
N VAL A 477 23.03 -9.63 -0.16
CA VAL A 477 22.86 -11.05 0.20
C VAL A 477 21.94 -11.75 -0.77
N PHE A 478 20.79 -11.15 -1.03
CA PHE A 478 19.82 -11.70 -1.97
C PHE A 478 20.29 -11.62 -3.43
N ASP A 479 21.26 -10.78 -3.73
CA ASP A 479 21.91 -10.77 -5.04
C ASP A 479 22.76 -12.02 -5.28
N THR A 480 23.39 -12.51 -4.22
CA THR A 480 24.22 -13.73 -4.25
C THR A 480 23.38 -15.00 -4.15
N CYS A 481 22.39 -15.05 -3.28
CA CYS A 481 21.59 -16.24 -3.04
C CYS A 481 20.18 -15.89 -2.53
N PHE A 482 19.19 -16.29 -3.29
CA PHE A 482 17.78 -16.14 -2.92
C PHE A 482 17.11 -17.52 -2.84
N PRO A 483 16.84 -18.04 -1.62
CA PRO A 483 16.24 -19.35 -1.44
C PRO A 483 14.72 -19.28 -1.60
N VAL A 484 14.14 -20.15 -2.44
CA VAL A 484 12.70 -20.39 -2.55
C VAL A 484 12.42 -21.82 -2.13
N GLN A 485 11.56 -22.01 -1.15
CA GLN A 485 11.21 -23.33 -0.63
C GLN A 485 10.03 -23.92 -1.40
N ILE A 486 10.16 -25.17 -1.81
CA ILE A 486 9.14 -25.93 -2.56
C ILE A 486 8.72 -27.12 -1.72
N TYR A 487 7.41 -27.31 -1.57
CA TYR A 487 6.78 -28.40 -0.84
C TYR A 487 6.14 -29.36 -1.81
N VAL A 488 6.56 -30.62 -1.79
CA VAL A 488 5.99 -31.70 -2.60
C VAL A 488 5.03 -32.48 -1.71
N ASN A 489 3.73 -32.40 -2.01
CA ASN A 489 2.69 -33.07 -1.24
C ASN A 489 2.35 -34.47 -1.79
N HIS A 490 2.70 -34.74 -3.06
CA HIS A 490 2.60 -36.08 -3.66
C HIS A 490 4.00 -36.48 -4.15
N PRO A 491 4.83 -37.11 -3.29
CA PRO A 491 6.18 -37.53 -3.66
C PRO A 491 6.17 -38.58 -4.74
N PRO A 492 7.21 -38.63 -5.61
CA PRO A 492 7.38 -39.73 -6.57
C PRO A 492 7.64 -41.05 -5.86
N LYS A 493 7.17 -42.15 -6.42
CA LYS A 493 7.62 -43.48 -6.03
C LYS A 493 9.01 -43.68 -6.61
N ILE A 494 10.04 -43.69 -5.75
CA ILE A 494 11.46 -43.74 -6.16
C ILE A 494 11.80 -45.09 -6.85
N SER A 495 11.09 -46.17 -6.49
CA SER A 495 11.21 -47.48 -7.15
C SER A 495 10.62 -47.52 -8.57
N ASP A 496 9.79 -46.55 -8.96
CA ASP A 496 9.20 -46.41 -10.27
C ASP A 496 10.06 -45.47 -11.14
N GLU A 497 10.73 -45.99 -12.11
CA GLU A 497 11.70 -45.30 -12.97
C GLU A 497 11.05 -44.18 -13.77
N GLU A 498 9.80 -44.34 -14.19
CA GLU A 498 9.07 -43.28 -14.95
C GLU A 498 8.77 -42.08 -14.04
N GLN A 499 8.24 -42.33 -12.84
CA GLN A 499 7.96 -41.24 -11.88
C GLN A 499 9.25 -40.57 -11.40
N TYR A 500 10.31 -41.37 -11.16
CA TYR A 500 11.60 -40.85 -10.77
C TYR A 500 12.16 -39.88 -11.83
N ASN A 501 12.22 -40.31 -13.10
CA ASN A 501 12.72 -39.50 -14.20
C ASN A 501 11.87 -38.23 -14.42
N SER A 502 10.54 -38.37 -14.38
CA SER A 502 9.63 -37.21 -14.48
C SER A 502 9.80 -36.21 -13.33
N PHE A 503 10.11 -36.68 -12.13
CA PHE A 503 10.41 -35.75 -11.02
C PHE A 503 11.74 -35.04 -11.20
N TYR A 504 12.78 -35.70 -11.71
CA TYR A 504 14.07 -35.05 -12.02
C TYR A 504 13.98 -34.12 -13.23
N GLU A 505 13.03 -34.36 -14.16
CA GLU A 505 12.69 -33.40 -15.22
C GLU A 505 12.15 -32.10 -14.63
N LEU A 506 11.19 -32.15 -13.67
CA LEU A 506 10.74 -30.99 -12.91
C LEU A 506 11.91 -30.25 -12.27
N ILE A 507 12.83 -30.96 -11.59
CA ILE A 507 14.00 -30.33 -10.96
C ILE A 507 14.88 -29.62 -12.02
N SER A 508 15.10 -30.29 -13.16
CA SER A 508 15.88 -29.69 -14.25
C SER A 508 15.23 -28.43 -14.81
N GLU A 509 13.92 -28.41 -15.00
CA GLU A 509 13.20 -27.24 -15.48
C GLU A 509 13.27 -26.10 -14.47
N LEU A 510 13.12 -26.36 -13.17
CA LEU A 510 13.28 -25.38 -12.11
C LEU A 510 14.69 -24.74 -12.09
N GLU A 511 15.73 -25.54 -12.37
CA GLU A 511 17.11 -25.06 -12.48
C GLU A 511 17.39 -24.23 -13.76
N HIS A 512 16.48 -24.26 -14.75
CA HIS A 512 16.55 -23.47 -15.98
C HIS A 512 15.67 -22.23 -15.97
N VAL A 513 14.88 -21.98 -14.93
CA VAL A 513 14.10 -20.75 -14.79
C VAL A 513 15.04 -19.54 -14.83
N GLU A 514 14.62 -18.48 -15.51
CA GLU A 514 15.42 -17.26 -15.59
C GLU A 514 15.73 -16.71 -14.19
N GLY A 515 17.01 -16.51 -13.90
CA GLY A 515 17.48 -16.12 -12.58
C GLY A 515 17.80 -17.26 -11.61
N ALA A 516 17.65 -18.54 -12.02
CA ALA A 516 18.11 -19.65 -11.20
C ALA A 516 19.63 -19.60 -11.01
N TYR A 517 20.11 -20.13 -9.90
CA TYR A 517 21.54 -20.12 -9.55
C TYR A 517 22.40 -20.97 -10.53
N GLY A 518 21.84 -22.05 -11.06
CA GLY A 518 22.48 -22.93 -12.06
C GLY A 518 22.16 -24.40 -11.85
N LYS A 519 22.64 -25.22 -12.79
CA LYS A 519 22.40 -26.68 -12.77
C LYS A 519 23.04 -27.33 -11.53
N GLY A 520 22.28 -28.25 -10.93
CA GLY A 520 22.75 -29.03 -9.81
C GLY A 520 22.73 -28.34 -8.45
N GLN A 521 22.38 -27.05 -8.39
CA GLN A 521 22.41 -26.26 -7.16
C GLN A 521 21.10 -26.29 -6.35
N THR A 522 20.15 -27.13 -6.73
CA THR A 522 18.93 -27.37 -5.94
C THR A 522 19.27 -28.18 -4.69
N LEU A 523 18.89 -27.65 -3.51
CA LEU A 523 19.11 -28.32 -2.23
C LEU A 523 18.01 -29.36 -2.01
N LEU A 524 18.19 -30.54 -2.59
CA LEU A 524 17.27 -31.67 -2.56
C LEU A 524 17.89 -32.83 -1.77
N PHE A 525 17.25 -33.21 -0.68
CA PHE A 525 17.73 -34.30 0.18
C PHE A 525 17.93 -35.62 -0.56
N LEU A 526 17.16 -35.89 -1.61
CA LEU A 526 17.28 -37.09 -2.41
C LEU A 526 18.66 -37.24 -3.06
N LYS A 527 19.27 -36.13 -3.52
CA LYS A 527 20.62 -36.15 -4.12
C LYS A 527 21.68 -36.67 -3.11
N ASP A 528 21.60 -36.18 -1.86
CA ASP A 528 22.51 -36.58 -0.80
C ASP A 528 22.23 -38.01 -0.33
N TYR A 529 20.94 -38.36 -0.21
CA TYR A 529 20.51 -39.69 0.14
C TYR A 529 20.94 -40.72 -0.90
N GLU A 530 20.76 -40.49 -2.18
CA GLU A 530 21.16 -41.39 -3.25
C GLU A 530 22.67 -41.65 -3.27
N LYS A 531 23.46 -40.61 -3.00
CA LYS A 531 24.92 -40.79 -2.86
C LYS A 531 25.25 -41.72 -1.70
N PHE A 532 24.62 -41.51 -0.54
CA PHE A 532 24.77 -42.34 0.63
C PHE A 532 24.29 -43.78 0.37
N ASP A 533 23.10 -43.96 -0.20
CA ASP A 533 22.51 -45.28 -0.48
C ASP A 533 23.36 -46.07 -1.49
N ARG A 534 23.93 -45.44 -2.50
CA ARG A 534 24.86 -46.01 -3.45
C ARG A 534 26.13 -46.51 -2.77
N GLU A 535 26.70 -45.73 -1.87
CA GLU A 535 27.89 -46.09 -1.12
C GLU A 535 27.63 -47.30 -0.17
N VAL A 536 26.52 -47.25 0.59
CA VAL A 536 26.14 -48.36 1.51
C VAL A 536 25.80 -49.63 0.75
N THR A 537 25.03 -49.51 -0.34
CA THR A 537 24.69 -50.68 -1.17
C THR A 537 25.94 -51.28 -1.83
N GLY A 538 26.86 -50.45 -2.31
CA GLY A 538 28.14 -50.89 -2.87
C GLY A 538 28.99 -51.63 -1.84
N MET A 539 29.13 -51.07 -0.62
CA MET A 539 29.84 -51.73 0.47
C MET A 539 29.21 -53.06 0.86
N THR A 540 27.88 -53.13 0.98
CA THR A 540 27.15 -54.32 1.37
C THR A 540 27.32 -55.43 0.30
N ARG A 541 27.25 -55.07 -1.00
CA ARG A 541 27.52 -56.02 -2.11
C ARG A 541 28.92 -56.51 -2.13
N SER A 542 29.89 -55.64 -1.93
CA SER A 542 31.31 -56.03 -1.84
C SER A 542 31.58 -57.00 -0.69
N LEU A 543 30.98 -56.75 0.47
CA LEU A 543 31.07 -57.66 1.62
C LEU A 543 30.41 -59.02 1.39
N LEU A 544 29.34 -59.08 0.61
CA LEU A 544 28.60 -60.29 0.32
C LEU A 544 29.10 -61.02 -0.95
N PHE A 545 30.19 -60.53 -1.61
CA PHE A 545 30.70 -61.01 -2.87
C PHE A 545 29.62 -61.15 -3.96
N ALA A 546 28.63 -60.23 -3.93
CA ALA A 546 27.51 -60.27 -4.87
C ALA A 546 27.92 -59.67 -6.23
N PRO A 547 27.30 -60.14 -7.37
CA PRO A 547 27.63 -59.62 -8.70
C PRO A 547 27.28 -58.11 -8.81
N ASP A 548 28.05 -57.41 -9.63
CA ASP A 548 27.75 -56.01 -9.97
C ASP A 548 26.44 -55.91 -10.73
N VAL A 549 25.46 -55.30 -10.11
CA VAL A 549 24.15 -54.96 -10.71
C VAL A 549 24.03 -53.46 -10.72
N GLU A 550 23.45 -52.95 -11.82
CA GLU A 550 23.17 -51.52 -11.94
C GLU A 550 22.42 -50.99 -10.72
N TYR A 551 22.87 -49.85 -10.19
CA TYR A 551 22.27 -49.26 -9.00
C TYR A 551 20.87 -48.76 -9.33
N LYS A 552 19.87 -49.21 -8.56
CA LYS A 552 18.50 -48.65 -8.57
C LYS A 552 18.22 -47.96 -7.25
N PRO A 553 17.77 -46.70 -7.27
CA PRO A 553 17.42 -45.97 -6.03
C PRO A 553 16.30 -46.72 -5.26
N SER A 554 16.44 -46.84 -3.94
CA SER A 554 15.46 -47.44 -3.06
C SER A 554 15.32 -46.64 -1.76
N LEU A 555 14.20 -46.75 -1.06
CA LEU A 555 13.97 -46.12 0.25
C LEU A 555 14.42 -46.97 1.44
N HIS A 556 15.03 -48.12 1.19
CA HIS A 556 15.37 -49.10 2.24
C HIS A 556 16.28 -48.51 3.33
N ASN A 557 17.28 -47.73 2.95
CA ASN A 557 18.24 -47.16 3.88
C ASN A 557 17.84 -45.71 4.34
N LEU A 558 16.67 -45.21 3.90
CA LEU A 558 16.29 -43.82 4.16
C LEU A 558 16.13 -43.54 5.65
N GLN A 559 15.48 -44.42 6.41
CA GLN A 559 15.31 -44.23 7.85
C GLN A 559 16.67 -44.10 8.57
N PHE A 560 17.60 -44.97 8.24
CA PHE A 560 18.95 -44.96 8.83
C PHE A 560 19.69 -43.68 8.51
N TRP A 561 19.55 -43.17 7.27
CA TRP A 561 20.15 -41.90 6.86
C TRP A 561 19.50 -40.73 7.56
N LEU A 562 18.15 -40.68 7.64
CA LEU A 562 17.41 -39.63 8.36
C LEU A 562 17.83 -39.57 9.84
N ASP A 563 17.93 -40.72 10.52
CA ASP A 563 18.37 -40.76 11.93
C ASP A 563 19.79 -40.22 12.11
N ARG A 564 20.68 -40.48 11.14
CA ARG A 564 22.06 -39.95 11.13
C ARG A 564 22.13 -38.42 10.96
N ILE A 565 21.25 -37.83 10.15
CA ILE A 565 21.21 -36.38 9.94
C ILE A 565 20.31 -35.62 10.92
N GLY A 566 19.63 -36.35 11.84
CA GLY A 566 18.81 -35.78 12.91
C GLY A 566 17.36 -35.56 12.54
N ASN A 567 16.79 -36.37 11.63
CA ASN A 567 15.37 -36.38 11.23
C ASN A 567 14.84 -34.94 10.89
N PRO A 568 15.33 -34.32 9.82
CA PRO A 568 14.95 -32.93 9.50
C PRO A 568 13.46 -32.85 9.24
N PRO A 569 12.78 -31.80 9.72
CA PRO A 569 11.33 -31.61 9.56
C PRO A 569 10.91 -31.37 8.10
N THR A 570 11.88 -31.23 7.21
CA THR A 570 11.68 -31.07 5.77
C THR A 570 11.33 -32.37 5.04
N VAL A 571 11.49 -33.53 5.68
CA VAL A 571 11.20 -34.85 5.10
C VAL A 571 10.23 -35.59 6.01
N LYS A 572 9.07 -35.95 5.47
CA LYS A 572 8.06 -36.78 6.16
C LYS A 572 8.02 -38.17 5.54
N TYR A 573 8.48 -39.13 6.32
CA TYR A 573 8.59 -40.51 5.92
C TYR A 573 7.82 -41.39 6.89
N VAL A 574 7.09 -42.36 6.33
CA VAL A 574 6.42 -43.40 7.10
C VAL A 574 7.17 -44.71 6.88
N LYS A 575 7.70 -45.24 7.97
CA LYS A 575 8.44 -46.50 7.96
C LYS A 575 7.53 -47.66 7.54
N GLY A 576 7.97 -48.44 6.58
CA GLY A 576 7.28 -49.68 6.20
C GLY A 576 7.50 -50.81 7.23
N ASN A 577 6.69 -51.88 7.14
CA ASN A 577 6.88 -53.08 7.89
C ASN A 577 7.98 -53.92 7.24
N GLU A 578 8.42 -55.04 7.86
CA GLU A 578 9.52 -55.92 7.39
C GLU A 578 9.36 -56.40 5.93
N SER A 579 8.15 -56.40 5.40
CA SER A 579 7.81 -56.81 4.02
C SER A 579 7.47 -55.71 3.06
N ASP A 580 7.45 -54.44 3.52
CA ASP A 580 6.99 -53.29 2.72
C ASP A 580 8.01 -52.15 2.78
N GLU A 581 8.43 -51.64 1.62
CA GLU A 581 9.25 -50.43 1.59
C GLU A 581 8.45 -49.23 2.18
N GLY A 582 9.04 -48.51 3.13
CA GLY A 582 8.41 -47.29 3.61
C GLY A 582 8.15 -46.29 2.48
N HIS A 583 7.28 -45.34 2.72
CA HIS A 583 6.95 -44.35 1.68
C HIS A 583 7.09 -42.91 2.19
N LEU A 584 7.49 -42.02 1.29
CA LEU A 584 7.47 -40.59 1.54
C LEU A 584 6.03 -40.07 1.47
N THR A 585 5.62 -39.29 2.48
CA THR A 585 4.30 -38.67 2.48
C THR A 585 4.37 -37.25 1.94
N SER A 586 5.40 -36.50 2.28
CA SER A 586 5.69 -35.18 1.73
C SER A 586 7.13 -34.79 2.07
N PHE A 587 7.71 -33.93 1.28
CA PHE A 587 9.01 -33.34 1.59
C PHE A 587 9.12 -31.91 1.04
N SER A 588 10.13 -31.17 1.50
CA SER A 588 10.46 -29.88 0.93
C SER A 588 11.91 -29.82 0.47
N PHE A 589 12.16 -28.99 -0.54
CA PHE A 589 13.48 -28.69 -1.05
C PHE A 589 13.61 -27.22 -1.39
N ILE A 590 14.83 -26.72 -1.61
CA ILE A 590 15.07 -25.31 -1.87
C ILE A 590 15.67 -25.14 -3.26
N VAL A 591 15.08 -24.25 -4.04
CA VAL A 591 15.64 -23.77 -5.30
C VAL A 591 16.29 -22.42 -5.07
N LEU A 592 17.50 -22.24 -5.60
CA LEU A 592 18.27 -21.03 -5.38
C LEU A 592 18.22 -20.11 -6.59
N GLY A 593 17.95 -18.81 -6.34
CA GLY A 593 18.01 -17.75 -7.31
C GLY A 593 19.25 -16.88 -7.14
N LYS A 594 19.72 -16.23 -8.23
CA LYS A 594 20.84 -15.30 -8.26
C LYS A 594 20.43 -14.00 -8.96
N GLY A 595 21.04 -12.88 -8.56
CA GLY A 595 20.69 -11.57 -9.15
C GLY A 595 19.39 -11.00 -8.60
N MET A 596 18.99 -11.38 -7.37
CA MET A 596 17.71 -11.06 -6.74
C MET A 596 17.78 -9.86 -5.81
N ALA A 597 18.71 -8.92 -6.06
CA ALA A 597 18.81 -7.67 -5.32
C ALA A 597 17.55 -6.81 -5.49
N GLU A 598 16.95 -6.81 -6.69
CA GLU A 598 15.74 -6.07 -7.00
C GLU A 598 14.49 -6.93 -6.80
N TRP A 599 13.45 -6.35 -6.21
CA TRP A 599 12.19 -7.04 -5.94
C TRP A 599 11.45 -7.46 -7.22
N ALA A 600 11.61 -6.71 -8.31
CA ALA A 600 11.05 -7.07 -9.61
C ALA A 600 11.63 -8.39 -10.12
N ASN A 601 12.96 -8.58 -10.02
CA ASN A 601 13.61 -9.82 -10.43
C ASN A 601 13.12 -11.01 -9.60
N ARG A 602 12.97 -10.83 -8.27
CA ARG A 602 12.37 -11.86 -7.40
C ARG A 602 10.96 -12.22 -7.83
N ALA A 603 10.15 -11.21 -8.17
CA ALA A 603 8.77 -11.42 -8.61
C ALA A 603 8.71 -12.25 -9.90
N HIS A 604 9.55 -11.95 -10.88
CA HIS A 604 9.66 -12.72 -12.12
C HIS A 604 10.15 -14.15 -11.89
N TYR A 605 11.18 -14.31 -11.06
CA TYR A 605 11.72 -15.64 -10.70
C TYR A 605 10.67 -16.51 -10.00
N VAL A 606 10.00 -16.00 -8.97
CA VAL A 606 8.92 -16.71 -8.26
C VAL A 606 7.77 -17.05 -9.21
N HIS A 607 7.44 -16.14 -10.14
CA HIS A 607 6.42 -16.39 -11.16
C HIS A 607 6.83 -17.50 -12.12
N GLY A 608 8.08 -17.52 -12.59
CA GLY A 608 8.63 -18.58 -13.43
C GLY A 608 8.57 -19.96 -12.73
N ILE A 609 8.95 -20.02 -11.44
CA ILE A 609 8.80 -21.25 -10.65
C ILE A 609 7.33 -21.69 -10.61
N ARG A 610 6.37 -20.78 -10.39
CA ARG A 610 4.93 -21.12 -10.37
C ARG A 610 4.46 -21.70 -11.71
N GLN A 611 4.96 -21.20 -12.84
CA GLN A 611 4.62 -21.73 -14.16
C GLN A 611 5.09 -23.18 -14.30
N VAL A 612 6.34 -23.46 -13.98
CA VAL A 612 6.88 -24.83 -14.02
C VAL A 612 6.10 -25.76 -13.09
N LEU A 613 5.81 -25.35 -11.85
CA LEU A 613 5.01 -26.16 -10.92
C LEU A 613 3.57 -26.41 -11.42
N ASN A 614 2.98 -25.47 -12.16
CA ASN A 614 1.66 -25.64 -12.75
C ASN A 614 1.64 -26.62 -13.94
N GLU A 615 2.75 -26.79 -14.64
CA GLU A 615 2.90 -27.79 -15.70
C GLU A 615 3.00 -29.21 -15.12
N HIS A 616 3.61 -29.35 -13.93
CA HIS A 616 3.83 -30.61 -13.23
C HIS A 616 2.85 -30.83 -12.04
N ARG A 617 1.54 -30.64 -12.28
CA ARG A 617 0.49 -30.74 -11.24
C ARG A 617 0.41 -32.11 -10.55
N GLN A 618 0.93 -33.17 -11.15
CA GLN A 618 0.94 -34.52 -10.60
C GLN A 618 1.61 -34.60 -9.23
N TRP A 619 2.60 -33.76 -8.95
CA TRP A 619 3.34 -33.74 -7.69
C TRP A 619 2.65 -32.90 -6.61
N ASN A 620 1.57 -32.20 -6.94
CA ASN A 620 0.90 -31.23 -6.05
C ASN A 620 1.93 -30.39 -5.28
N ALA A 621 2.93 -29.89 -6.04
CA ALA A 621 4.02 -29.11 -5.49
C ALA A 621 3.59 -27.65 -5.35
N THR A 622 3.94 -27.02 -4.23
CA THR A 622 3.66 -25.62 -3.94
C THR A 622 4.91 -24.92 -3.47
N LEU A 623 5.12 -23.68 -3.88
CA LEU A 623 6.23 -22.89 -3.36
C LEU A 623 5.81 -22.11 -2.11
N PHE A 624 6.78 -21.71 -1.32
CA PHE A 624 6.61 -20.73 -0.25
C PHE A 624 7.81 -19.79 -0.19
N ASP A 625 7.49 -18.52 -0.24
CA ASP A 625 8.39 -17.44 0.15
C ASP A 625 7.62 -16.46 1.04
N GLY A 626 8.23 -16.02 2.12
CA GLY A 626 7.57 -15.17 3.12
C GLY A 626 7.12 -13.80 2.58
N ASP A 627 7.66 -13.40 1.43
CA ASP A 627 7.36 -12.13 0.76
C ASP A 627 6.56 -12.32 -0.54
N SER A 628 6.14 -13.56 -0.86
CA SER A 628 5.50 -13.92 -2.14
C SER A 628 4.21 -13.13 -2.45
N ALA A 629 3.50 -12.67 -1.42
CA ALA A 629 2.32 -11.81 -1.57
C ALA A 629 2.68 -10.45 -2.18
N VAL A 630 3.74 -9.83 -1.69
CA VAL A 630 4.25 -8.55 -2.19
C VAL A 630 4.79 -8.72 -3.61
N LEU A 631 5.52 -9.83 -3.87
CA LEU A 631 6.05 -10.14 -5.20
C LEU A 631 4.94 -10.28 -6.24
N SER A 632 3.82 -10.90 -5.88
CA SER A 632 2.66 -11.04 -6.76
C SER A 632 2.03 -9.68 -7.10
N LEU A 633 1.96 -8.75 -6.15
CA LEU A 633 1.44 -7.40 -6.38
C LEU A 633 2.30 -6.60 -7.37
N ILE A 634 3.63 -6.77 -7.35
CA ILE A 634 4.53 -6.07 -8.28
C ILE A 634 4.20 -6.41 -9.74
N LEU A 635 3.81 -7.65 -10.01
CA LEU A 635 3.49 -8.11 -11.37
C LEU A 635 2.13 -7.60 -11.87
N THR A 636 1.16 -7.40 -10.99
CA THR A 636 -0.21 -7.02 -11.37
C THR A 636 -0.48 -5.54 -11.32
N VAL A 637 0.32 -4.75 -10.56
CA VAL A 637 0.04 -3.33 -10.27
C VAL A 637 -0.19 -2.48 -11.52
N GLY A 638 0.50 -2.75 -12.62
CA GLY A 638 0.31 -2.00 -13.88
C GLY A 638 -1.06 -2.24 -14.51
N HIS A 639 -1.50 -3.49 -14.58
CA HIS A 639 -2.82 -3.85 -15.07
C HIS A 639 -3.93 -3.34 -14.15
N ASP A 640 -3.75 -3.47 -12.85
CA ASP A 640 -4.70 -3.03 -11.84
C ASP A 640 -4.86 -1.50 -11.88
N LEU A 641 -3.78 -0.75 -12.09
CA LEU A 641 -3.83 0.70 -12.26
C LEU A 641 -4.64 1.11 -13.50
N ILE A 642 -4.34 0.52 -14.66
CA ILE A 642 -5.05 0.85 -15.91
C ILE A 642 -6.52 0.49 -15.78
N GLY A 643 -6.84 -0.70 -15.27
CA GLY A 643 -8.21 -1.16 -15.07
C GLY A 643 -9.00 -0.26 -14.12
N SER A 644 -8.40 0.12 -13.00
CA SER A 644 -9.05 0.99 -12.01
C SER A 644 -9.23 2.44 -12.50
N ILE A 645 -8.27 3.00 -13.25
CA ILE A 645 -8.44 4.30 -13.91
C ILE A 645 -9.59 4.24 -14.93
N ALA A 646 -9.62 3.21 -15.78
CA ALA A 646 -10.67 3.05 -16.78
C ALA A 646 -12.05 2.92 -16.14
N ALA A 647 -12.19 2.09 -15.11
CA ALA A 647 -13.43 1.94 -14.34
C ALA A 647 -13.86 3.25 -13.70
N THR A 648 -12.95 3.99 -13.10
CA THR A 648 -13.25 5.28 -12.45
C THR A 648 -13.70 6.32 -13.49
N VAL A 649 -13.00 6.45 -14.60
CA VAL A 649 -13.37 7.38 -15.69
C VAL A 649 -14.75 7.02 -16.27
N ALA A 650 -15.04 5.73 -16.44
CA ALA A 650 -16.34 5.27 -16.93
C ALA A 650 -17.47 5.58 -15.93
N CYS A 651 -17.27 5.33 -14.64
CA CYS A 651 -18.24 5.67 -13.60
C CYS A 651 -18.47 7.18 -13.50
N MET A 652 -17.40 8.00 -13.61
CA MET A 652 -17.50 9.46 -13.62
C MET A 652 -18.25 9.97 -14.85
N ALA A 653 -18.03 9.38 -16.02
CA ALA A 653 -18.81 9.69 -17.23
C ALA A 653 -20.29 9.36 -17.03
N GLY A 654 -20.60 8.21 -16.40
CA GLY A 654 -21.96 7.82 -16.05
C GLY A 654 -22.64 8.82 -15.12
N ILE A 655 -21.95 9.28 -14.05
CA ILE A 655 -22.46 10.32 -13.16
C ILE A 655 -22.73 11.61 -13.94
N CYS A 656 -21.77 12.04 -14.76
CA CYS A 656 -21.93 13.26 -15.56
C CYS A 656 -23.13 13.16 -16.52
N LEU A 657 -23.42 11.98 -17.09
CA LEU A 657 -24.59 11.76 -17.93
C LEU A 657 -25.92 11.94 -17.19
N LEU A 658 -25.97 11.66 -15.88
CA LEU A 658 -27.17 11.85 -15.05
C LEU A 658 -27.46 13.33 -14.76
N PHE A 659 -26.44 14.17 -14.64
CA PHE A 659 -26.57 15.55 -14.22
C PHE A 659 -26.39 16.57 -15.35
N VAL A 660 -25.73 16.21 -16.47
CA VAL A 660 -25.40 17.11 -17.58
C VAL A 660 -26.17 16.69 -18.82
N ASN A 661 -27.12 17.55 -19.28
CA ASN A 661 -28.00 17.24 -20.41
C ASN A 661 -27.31 17.24 -21.79
N SER A 662 -26.04 17.68 -21.89
CA SER A 662 -25.32 17.76 -23.16
C SER A 662 -24.32 16.61 -23.29
N ARG A 663 -24.52 15.76 -24.30
CA ARG A 663 -23.59 14.66 -24.63
C ARG A 663 -22.17 15.15 -24.95
N LEU A 664 -22.06 16.28 -25.68
CA LEU A 664 -20.76 16.86 -26.00
C LEU A 664 -20.06 17.39 -24.74
N GLY A 665 -20.82 18.00 -23.84
CA GLY A 665 -20.28 18.42 -22.53
C GLY A 665 -19.73 17.26 -21.72
N VAL A 666 -20.46 16.14 -21.64
CA VAL A 666 -19.98 14.92 -20.93
C VAL A 666 -18.70 14.40 -21.58
N LEU A 667 -18.59 14.39 -22.91
CA LEU A 667 -17.35 13.96 -23.59
C LEU A 667 -16.16 14.87 -23.27
N ILE A 668 -16.34 16.20 -23.24
CA ILE A 668 -15.29 17.15 -22.90
C ILE A 668 -14.84 16.96 -21.44
N ILE A 669 -15.79 16.73 -20.52
CA ILE A 669 -15.49 16.46 -19.12
C ILE A 669 -14.69 15.16 -18.96
N THR A 670 -15.18 14.08 -19.58
CA THR A 670 -14.53 12.77 -19.54
C THR A 670 -13.10 12.84 -20.11
N TYR A 671 -12.93 13.54 -21.23
CA TYR A 671 -11.60 13.80 -21.80
C TYR A 671 -10.71 14.57 -20.83
N THR A 672 -11.24 15.62 -20.20
CA THR A 672 -10.48 16.42 -19.23
C THR A 672 -10.03 15.57 -18.03
N ILE A 673 -10.90 14.71 -17.52
CA ILE A 673 -10.57 13.78 -16.42
C ILE A 673 -9.47 12.82 -16.85
N ALA A 674 -9.61 12.17 -18.01
CA ALA A 674 -8.60 11.25 -18.54
C ALA A 674 -7.25 11.96 -18.77
N SER A 675 -7.28 13.18 -19.32
CA SER A 675 -6.10 14.04 -19.49
C SER A 675 -5.35 14.25 -18.19
N ILE A 676 -6.09 14.61 -17.15
CA ILE A 676 -5.48 14.89 -15.86
C ILE A 676 -4.91 13.59 -15.23
N CYS A 677 -5.59 12.44 -15.38
CA CYS A 677 -5.06 11.14 -14.91
C CYS A 677 -3.73 10.81 -15.56
N PHE A 678 -3.66 10.98 -16.89
CA PHE A 678 -2.44 10.74 -17.66
C PHE A 678 -1.30 11.69 -17.23
N CYS A 679 -1.59 12.99 -17.11
CA CYS A 679 -0.62 13.98 -16.66
C CYS A 679 -0.13 13.70 -15.23
N LEU A 680 -1.01 13.24 -14.34
CA LEU A 680 -0.65 12.92 -12.97
C LEU A 680 0.36 11.79 -12.90
N VAL A 681 0.07 10.65 -13.56
CA VAL A 681 0.98 9.48 -13.55
C VAL A 681 2.35 9.89 -14.07
N GLY A 682 2.40 10.64 -15.19
CA GLY A 682 3.65 11.10 -15.76
C GLY A 682 4.44 12.04 -14.84
N LEU A 683 3.79 13.01 -14.21
CA LEU A 683 4.45 13.96 -13.32
C LEU A 683 4.86 13.34 -11.97
N LEU A 684 4.12 12.34 -11.49
CA LEU A 684 4.53 11.56 -10.31
C LEU A 684 5.85 10.84 -10.56
N SER A 685 6.02 10.24 -11.74
CA SER A 685 7.28 9.62 -12.14
C SER A 685 8.45 10.63 -12.12
N TRP A 686 8.26 11.84 -12.66
CA TRP A 686 9.28 12.89 -12.59
C TRP A 686 9.63 13.34 -11.17
N TRP A 687 8.67 13.21 -10.25
CA TRP A 687 8.90 13.52 -8.83
C TRP A 687 9.42 12.32 -8.02
N GLY A 688 9.85 11.25 -8.70
CA GLY A 688 10.49 10.08 -8.11
C GLY A 688 9.51 9.11 -7.44
N ALA A 689 8.26 9.06 -7.90
CA ALA A 689 7.33 8.01 -7.52
C ALA A 689 7.48 6.81 -8.47
N ASP A 690 7.52 5.61 -7.91
CA ASP A 690 7.48 4.36 -8.66
C ASP A 690 6.03 3.87 -8.81
N LEU A 691 5.82 2.96 -9.75
CA LEU A 691 4.55 2.27 -9.91
C LEU A 691 4.43 1.18 -8.84
N ASP A 692 3.73 1.50 -7.77
CA ASP A 692 3.49 0.63 -6.62
C ASP A 692 2.01 0.69 -6.19
N PRO A 693 1.54 -0.21 -5.30
CA PRO A 693 0.16 -0.20 -4.82
C PRO A 693 -0.26 1.10 -4.11
N VAL A 694 0.68 1.85 -3.54
CA VAL A 694 0.42 3.16 -2.92
C VAL A 694 0.10 4.18 -4.00
N THR A 695 0.97 4.30 -5.01
CA THR A 695 0.78 5.20 -6.15
C THR A 695 -0.50 4.88 -6.92
N GLN A 696 -0.88 3.59 -7.02
CA GLN A 696 -2.15 3.17 -7.63
C GLN A 696 -3.35 3.81 -6.92
N VAL A 697 -3.42 3.71 -5.59
CA VAL A 697 -4.51 4.29 -4.80
C VAL A 697 -4.45 5.81 -4.84
N ASP A 698 -3.27 6.40 -4.82
CA ASP A 698 -3.06 7.85 -4.94
C ASP A 698 -3.65 8.40 -6.25
N VAL A 699 -3.43 7.69 -7.36
CA VAL A 699 -3.99 8.07 -8.67
C VAL A 699 -5.52 7.92 -8.71
N LEU A 700 -6.08 6.88 -8.08
CA LEU A 700 -7.52 6.70 -7.95
C LEU A 700 -8.17 7.83 -7.15
N LEU A 701 -7.59 8.17 -6.02
CA LEU A 701 -7.99 9.27 -5.17
C LEU A 701 -7.99 10.60 -5.94
N ALA A 702 -6.99 10.74 -6.79
CA ALA A 702 -6.83 11.86 -7.68
C ALA A 702 -8.02 12.10 -8.60
N THR A 703 -8.63 11.04 -9.09
CA THR A 703 -9.77 11.14 -10.02
C THR A 703 -11.02 11.70 -9.34
N GLY A 704 -11.26 11.39 -8.06
CA GLY A 704 -12.37 11.90 -7.28
C GLY A 704 -12.29 13.41 -7.01
N PHE A 705 -11.12 13.89 -6.58
CA PHE A 705 -10.90 15.29 -6.23
C PHE A 705 -11.17 16.31 -7.35
N ARG A 706 -11.08 15.91 -8.59
CA ARG A 706 -11.10 16.82 -9.75
C ARG A 706 -12.46 17.30 -10.17
N LEU A 707 -13.48 16.47 -9.97
CA LEU A 707 -14.84 16.86 -10.33
C LEU A 707 -15.36 17.99 -9.46
N LEU A 708 -14.84 18.18 -8.26
CA LEU A 708 -15.14 19.32 -7.40
C LEU A 708 -14.77 20.65 -8.08
N MET A 709 -13.62 20.71 -8.74
CA MET A 709 -13.19 21.90 -9.47
C MET A 709 -13.89 22.05 -10.83
N ILE A 710 -14.21 20.95 -11.48
CA ILE A 710 -14.82 20.91 -12.81
C ILE A 710 -16.35 21.13 -12.72
N SER A 711 -17.06 20.52 -11.76
CA SER A 711 -18.51 20.55 -11.65
C SER A 711 -19.05 21.97 -11.45
N ASN A 712 -18.41 22.76 -10.62
CA ASN A 712 -18.77 24.16 -10.41
C ASN A 712 -18.66 25.00 -11.71
N THR A 713 -17.66 24.74 -12.52
CA THR A 713 -17.44 25.40 -13.80
C THR A 713 -18.50 24.96 -14.84
N ILE A 714 -18.88 23.69 -14.81
CA ILE A 714 -19.81 23.10 -15.78
C ILE A 714 -21.25 23.50 -15.52
N ILE A 715 -21.73 23.37 -14.29
CA ILE A 715 -23.11 23.72 -13.90
C ILE A 715 -23.37 25.19 -14.24
N LEU A 716 -22.38 26.02 -13.98
CA LEU A 716 -22.51 27.45 -14.25
C LEU A 716 -22.40 27.76 -15.75
N PHE A 717 -21.62 27.00 -16.53
CA PHE A 717 -21.51 27.15 -17.97
C PHE A 717 -22.82 26.72 -18.70
N TYR A 718 -23.49 25.65 -18.22
CA TYR A 718 -24.78 25.21 -18.78
C TYR A 718 -25.96 26.05 -18.38
N LEU A 719 -25.94 26.64 -17.18
CA LEU A 719 -26.98 27.59 -16.77
C LEU A 719 -26.92 28.87 -17.59
N LEU A 720 -25.83 29.16 -18.29
CA LEU A 720 -25.52 30.49 -18.80
C LEU A 720 -24.95 30.48 -20.24
N TYR A 721 -25.67 29.87 -21.15
CA TYR A 721 -25.38 29.59 -22.59
C TYR A 721 -25.03 30.79 -23.49
N SER A 722 -24.38 31.89 -23.01
CA SER A 722 -24.07 33.04 -23.82
C SER A 722 -22.67 33.64 -23.50
N MET A 723 -21.94 34.06 -24.53
CA MET A 723 -20.59 34.63 -24.41
C MET A 723 -20.48 35.90 -23.50
N ARG A 724 -21.54 36.66 -23.35
CA ARG A 724 -21.61 37.84 -22.44
C ARG A 724 -21.59 37.43 -20.96
N ILE A 725 -21.97 36.22 -20.66
CA ILE A 725 -22.16 35.66 -19.31
C ILE A 725 -20.90 35.03 -18.78
N LEU A 726 -19.98 34.59 -19.64
CA LEU A 726 -18.68 34.07 -19.20
C LEU A 726 -17.89 35.10 -18.38
N SER A 727 -18.01 36.37 -18.71
CA SER A 727 -17.35 37.48 -17.99
C SER A 727 -17.91 37.75 -16.59
N VAL A 728 -19.16 37.40 -16.34
CA VAL A 728 -19.83 37.57 -15.03
C VAL A 728 -19.65 36.35 -14.15
N VAL A 729 -19.70 35.17 -14.75
CA VAL A 729 -19.68 33.88 -14.07
C VAL A 729 -18.27 33.44 -13.67
N TYR A 730 -17.28 33.75 -14.48
CA TYR A 730 -15.90 33.38 -14.28
C TYR A 730 -15.30 33.89 -12.96
N PRO A 731 -15.55 35.13 -12.49
CA PRO A 731 -15.10 35.59 -11.19
C PRO A 731 -15.65 34.81 -10.00
N LEU A 732 -16.88 34.28 -10.12
CA LEU A 732 -17.54 33.55 -9.04
C LEU A 732 -16.97 32.10 -8.91
N THR A 733 -16.69 31.46 -10.04
CA THR A 733 -16.09 30.09 -10.04
C THR A 733 -14.63 30.12 -9.67
N TRP A 734 -13.87 31.15 -10.10
CA TRP A 734 -12.45 31.31 -9.81
C TRP A 734 -12.15 31.27 -8.31
N ASN A 735 -12.85 32.10 -7.53
CA ASN A 735 -12.63 32.14 -6.08
C ASN A 735 -12.97 30.83 -5.38
N ARG A 736 -14.04 30.16 -5.80
CA ARG A 736 -14.47 28.87 -5.20
C ARG A 736 -13.48 27.75 -5.49
N SER A 737 -13.05 27.60 -6.75
CA SER A 737 -12.09 26.57 -7.13
C SER A 737 -10.75 26.75 -6.44
N ILE A 738 -10.28 28.00 -6.26
CA ILE A 738 -9.06 28.27 -5.51
C ILE A 738 -9.25 27.97 -4.03
N GLN A 739 -10.40 28.35 -3.42
CA GLN A 739 -10.64 28.06 -2.01
C GLN A 739 -10.65 26.56 -1.73
N ALA A 740 -11.33 25.78 -2.57
CA ALA A 740 -11.38 24.32 -2.46
C ALA A 740 -10.00 23.68 -2.62
N GLY A 741 -9.23 24.08 -3.62
CA GLY A 741 -7.86 23.57 -3.78
C GLY A 741 -6.94 23.96 -2.62
N LEU A 742 -7.08 25.20 -2.10
CA LEU A 742 -6.22 25.70 -1.04
C LEU A 742 -6.53 25.07 0.33
N SER A 743 -7.79 24.76 0.65
CA SER A 743 -8.17 24.07 1.90
C SER A 743 -7.50 22.71 2.00
N THR A 744 -7.61 21.90 0.95
CA THR A 744 -6.98 20.60 0.87
C THR A 744 -5.45 20.69 0.86
N PHE A 745 -4.90 21.63 0.09
CA PHE A 745 -3.46 21.87 0.03
C PHE A 745 -2.88 22.20 1.41
N LEU A 746 -3.48 23.14 2.15
CA LEU A 746 -3.01 23.56 3.47
C LEU A 746 -3.12 22.45 4.52
N CYS A 747 -4.19 21.67 4.47
CA CYS A 747 -4.38 20.54 5.37
C CYS A 747 -3.28 19.48 5.20
N MET A 748 -2.88 19.20 3.94
CA MET A 748 -1.93 18.13 3.60
C MET A 748 -0.47 18.60 3.51
N LEU A 749 -0.23 19.93 3.56
CA LEU A 749 1.12 20.50 3.45
C LEU A 749 2.16 19.89 4.41
N PRO A 750 1.87 19.69 5.70
CA PRO A 750 2.84 19.13 6.63
C PRO A 750 3.25 17.68 6.32
N LEU A 751 2.46 16.93 5.57
CA LEU A 751 2.79 15.55 5.21
C LEU A 751 4.03 15.40 4.35
N ILE A 752 4.46 16.45 3.66
CA ILE A 752 5.72 16.45 2.88
C ILE A 752 6.93 16.24 3.80
N PHE A 753 6.83 16.63 5.07
CA PHE A 753 7.91 16.51 6.05
C PHE A 753 7.90 15.19 6.83
N VAL A 754 6.92 14.31 6.58
CA VAL A 754 6.89 12.97 7.16
C VAL A 754 8.02 12.14 6.55
N PRO A 755 8.82 11.42 7.32
CA PRO A 755 9.92 10.63 6.76
C PRO A 755 9.47 9.37 6.00
N THR A 756 8.18 9.03 6.00
CA THR A 756 7.64 7.81 5.36
C THR A 756 7.30 8.06 3.89
N TYR A 757 7.93 7.30 2.98
CA TYR A 757 7.74 7.44 1.53
C TYR A 757 6.26 7.38 1.08
N ALA A 758 5.50 6.40 1.57
CA ALA A 758 4.10 6.22 1.18
C ALA A 758 3.24 7.47 1.47
N ILE A 759 3.45 8.10 2.64
CA ILE A 759 2.73 9.30 3.07
C ILE A 759 3.19 10.52 2.27
N VAL A 760 4.49 10.63 1.99
CA VAL A 760 5.04 11.70 1.14
C VAL A 760 4.57 11.55 -0.30
N ALA A 761 4.51 10.33 -0.85
CA ALA A 761 3.97 10.08 -2.18
C ALA A 761 2.50 10.52 -2.28
N PHE A 762 1.70 10.20 -1.27
CA PHE A 762 0.32 10.68 -1.14
C PHE A 762 0.23 12.21 -1.13
N ALA A 763 1.04 12.90 -0.32
CA ALA A 763 1.10 14.35 -0.29
C ALA A 763 1.50 14.94 -1.65
N LYS A 764 2.56 14.42 -2.27
CA LYS A 764 3.01 14.82 -3.62
C LYS A 764 1.88 14.69 -4.65
N THR A 765 1.15 13.58 -4.59
CA THR A 765 0.00 13.32 -5.46
C THR A 765 -1.05 14.41 -5.30
N ILE A 766 -1.43 14.76 -4.07
CA ILE A 766 -2.40 15.83 -3.81
C ILE A 766 -1.90 17.19 -4.36
N PHE A 767 -0.62 17.53 -4.20
CA PHE A 767 -0.03 18.75 -4.74
C PHE A 767 -0.14 18.82 -6.26
N ILE A 768 0.27 17.74 -6.94
CA ILE A 768 0.21 17.67 -8.41
C ILE A 768 -1.25 17.77 -8.86
N ILE A 769 -2.15 17.06 -8.19
CA ILE A 769 -3.58 17.06 -8.52
C ILE A 769 -4.21 18.44 -8.39
N VAL A 770 -4.01 19.09 -7.26
CA VAL A 770 -4.56 20.43 -7.03
C VAL A 770 -4.03 21.38 -8.10
N SER A 771 -2.73 21.34 -8.39
CA SER A 771 -2.09 22.19 -9.39
C SER A 771 -2.62 21.93 -10.80
N ILE A 772 -2.61 20.67 -11.26
CA ILE A 772 -3.11 20.30 -12.60
C ILE A 772 -4.61 20.52 -12.68
N GLY A 773 -5.36 20.20 -11.63
CA GLY A 773 -6.80 20.36 -11.57
C GLY A 773 -7.21 21.83 -11.68
N LEU A 774 -6.51 22.75 -11.02
CA LEU A 774 -6.71 24.18 -11.15
C LEU A 774 -6.43 24.65 -12.59
N VAL A 775 -5.32 24.22 -13.18
CA VAL A 775 -4.97 24.60 -14.57
C VAL A 775 -6.01 24.05 -15.55
N HIS A 776 -6.40 22.78 -15.43
CA HIS A 776 -7.41 22.21 -16.31
C HIS A 776 -8.80 22.83 -16.08
N GLY A 777 -9.20 23.06 -14.85
CA GLY A 777 -10.51 23.64 -14.50
C GLY A 777 -10.64 25.11 -14.89
N LEU A 778 -9.57 25.89 -14.71
CA LEU A 778 -9.60 27.33 -14.94
C LEU A 778 -9.09 27.76 -16.32
N PHE A 779 -8.32 26.92 -17.02
CA PHE A 779 -7.74 27.27 -18.32
C PHE A 779 -8.20 26.30 -19.43
N VAL A 780 -7.96 25.00 -19.30
CA VAL A 780 -8.20 24.04 -20.39
C VAL A 780 -9.70 23.86 -20.64
N LEU A 781 -10.47 23.56 -19.60
CA LEU A 781 -11.91 23.27 -19.72
C LEU A 781 -12.70 24.44 -20.30
N PRO A 782 -12.55 25.70 -19.85
CA PRO A 782 -13.26 26.83 -20.45
C PRO A 782 -12.92 27.04 -21.93
N VAL A 783 -11.66 26.80 -22.33
CA VAL A 783 -11.27 26.88 -23.76
C VAL A 783 -11.95 25.80 -24.57
N LEU A 784 -11.96 24.54 -24.10
CA LEU A 784 -12.62 23.42 -24.80
C LEU A 784 -14.12 23.64 -24.90
N LEU A 785 -14.78 24.11 -23.85
CA LEU A 785 -16.19 24.44 -23.86
C LEU A 785 -16.49 25.62 -24.80
N SER A 786 -15.62 26.62 -24.91
CA SER A 786 -15.79 27.73 -25.87
C SER A 786 -15.76 27.29 -27.34
N LEU A 787 -15.05 26.19 -27.64
CA LEU A 787 -15.03 25.60 -28.97
C LEU A 787 -16.37 24.91 -29.32
N SER A 788 -17.05 24.31 -28.33
CA SER A 788 -18.32 23.59 -28.52
C SER A 788 -19.49 24.53 -28.78
N VAL A 789 -19.45 25.76 -28.26
CA VAL A 789 -20.53 26.76 -28.40
C VAL A 789 -20.55 27.41 -29.79
N HIS A 790 -19.40 27.48 -30.45
CA HIS A 790 -19.30 28.09 -31.77
C HIS A 790 -19.97 27.27 -32.89
N SER A 791 -20.34 26.01 -32.63
CA SER A 791 -20.97 25.11 -33.62
C SER A 791 -22.51 25.08 -33.58
N SER A 792 -23.14 25.77 -32.66
CA SER A 792 -24.61 25.81 -32.53
C SER A 792 -25.14 27.24 -32.63
N THR A 793 -26.15 27.43 -33.53
CA THR A 793 -26.87 28.70 -33.68
C THR A 793 -27.59 29.07 -32.38
N PRO A 794 -27.54 30.36 -31.95
CA PRO A 794 -28.18 30.76 -30.69
C PRO A 794 -29.71 30.67 -30.78
N SER A 795 -30.34 29.79 -29.97
CA SER A 795 -31.75 29.85 -29.68
C SER A 795 -32.03 31.03 -28.72
N PRO A 796 -33.19 31.74 -28.88
CA PRO A 796 -33.50 32.89 -27.99
C PRO A 796 -33.67 32.39 -26.56
N LEU A 797 -33.09 33.11 -25.62
CA LEU A 797 -33.16 32.87 -24.18
C LEU A 797 -34.62 32.82 -23.68
N PRO A 798 -35.02 31.88 -22.83
CA PRO A 798 -36.30 31.94 -22.18
C PRO A 798 -36.38 33.17 -21.28
N VAL A 799 -37.47 33.92 -21.36
CA VAL A 799 -37.76 35.21 -20.68
C VAL A 799 -37.43 35.24 -19.17
N LYS A 800 -37.36 34.09 -18.51
CA LYS A 800 -37.00 33.96 -17.11
C LYS A 800 -35.55 34.29 -16.80
N VAL A 801 -34.66 34.25 -17.78
CA VAL A 801 -33.24 34.48 -17.59
C VAL A 801 -32.90 35.95 -17.78
N GLU A 802 -33.65 36.69 -18.60
CA GLU A 802 -33.47 38.14 -18.75
C GLU A 802 -33.72 38.89 -17.42
N HIS A 803 -34.73 38.50 -16.65
CA HIS A 803 -35.01 39.10 -15.36
C HIS A 803 -33.93 38.84 -14.29
N VAL A 804 -33.17 37.77 -14.40
CA VAL A 804 -32.06 37.49 -13.50
C VAL A 804 -30.81 38.29 -13.90
N ILE A 805 -30.63 38.57 -15.19
CA ILE A 805 -29.50 39.33 -15.71
C ILE A 805 -29.71 40.84 -15.51
N GLU A 806 -30.91 41.33 -15.71
CA GLU A 806 -31.23 42.76 -15.45
C GLU A 806 -31.12 43.11 -13.95
N ASN A 807 -31.51 42.20 -13.06
CA ASN A 807 -31.32 42.37 -11.61
C ASN A 807 -29.85 42.22 -11.15
N GLU A 808 -28.98 41.57 -11.93
CA GLU A 808 -27.56 41.49 -11.64
C GLU A 808 -26.74 42.56 -12.32
N SER A 809 -27.25 43.24 -13.35
CA SER A 809 -26.59 44.40 -14.01
C SER A 809 -26.90 45.75 -13.34
N ASP A 810 -28.00 45.83 -12.60
CA ASP A 810 -28.40 47.03 -11.85
C ASP A 810 -28.03 46.97 -10.35
N GLN A 811 -27.39 45.92 -9.87
CA GLN A 811 -26.74 45.81 -8.55
C GLN A 811 -25.24 45.62 -8.70
#